data_21cf3d963dd23c03a76097e72732c364
#
_entry.id   21cf3d963dd23c03a76097e72732c364
#
_cell.length_a   1.000
_cell.length_b   1.000
_cell.length_c   1.000
_cell.angle_alpha   90.00
_cell.angle_beta   90.00
_cell.angle_gamma   90.00
#
_symmetry.space_group_name_H-M   'P 1'
#
loop_
_entity.id
_entity.type
_entity.pdbx_description
1 polymer ?
#
loop_
_entity_poly.entity_id
_entity_poly.type
_entity_poly.pdbx_seq_one_letter_code
_entity_poly.pdbx_strand_id
1 'polypeptide(L)'
;MRAAIIAAAIAVLGGPVRGDTLRDLGDAYRAYDAGDLAAARTALARVDAARDAPALAIRDYLLWLHGMVWLRSAEPVRAEAAFRQLAQLAHGAKTTGSPFARELPWRLADCAWERGDRAAAAAGYQQALAAKDADDVGDTGTAQYRVAVAAELRGAAAATAAYRQLVIAHPAHPLAERAAQRLVELGDPALTPADRIERAKHLSDAHLWDEAVAELSLIGPPLAPELASQRDYWLGTTLFKMRRRYADAGQLLLAAHAQLGRAAAEAMFHGARALSRADRDDDAIRWYRRVVAEFPGTAWAQEAQFLTGWLEFNRGHYQAAIAPLEVALARYPRSKWVDDSLWFLGMAHYFLGEWEPARIQLARLARRGGALEAGKGGYWLARIDERGGARPAAIAGYTRTVTQFPFSWYALLARARLARLGAPVPPFGTAEPAPRGPKLAATVDELLANDLVIRRADQLIAAGLGSEAGDELSRNERAFLKRHDRGAAFAMLLDRYRKAGNFYRPWMLAVSYSGSALDGPADADARRWWENAYPRAYRELIEQYQALGANPEGYLYSIMRKESGFNPHDLSYADAQGLLQMIPATTRRVAKQLQIPYDPGRLYEPAYNIQTGSWYIGHLLQKFKGQVPIGAGSFNSGPRPVMKWVDQYGDREIDEFVELVPYTQTREYMKKVTENFARYQYLYEAKIYEQPLVVDKHYLDDRLTY
;
A
#
# COMPACT_ATOMS: atom_id res chain seq x y z
N MET A 1 -57.73 -18.35 -3.84
CA MET A 1 -57.49 -17.67 -5.13
C MET A 1 -56.49 -16.47 -5.03
N ARG A 2 -56.42 -15.72 -3.96
CA ARG A 2 -55.43 -14.60 -3.83
C ARG A 2 -53.95 -15.06 -3.65
N ALA A 3 -53.70 -16.21 -3.05
CA ALA A 3 -52.36 -16.74 -2.86
C ALA A 3 -51.71 -17.33 -4.17
N ALA A 4 -52.56 -17.82 -5.10
CA ALA A 4 -52.12 -18.36 -6.39
C ALA A 4 -51.76 -17.26 -7.40
N ILE A 5 -52.32 -16.05 -7.26
CA ILE A 5 -52.02 -14.91 -8.15
C ILE A 5 -50.70 -14.26 -7.77
N ILE A 6 -50.32 -14.26 -6.48
CA ILE A 6 -49.05 -13.72 -6.01
C ILE A 6 -47.87 -14.67 -6.38
N ALA A 7 -48.11 -15.99 -6.36
CA ALA A 7 -47.09 -16.97 -6.78
C ALA A 7 -46.85 -16.94 -8.30
N ALA A 8 -47.88 -16.65 -9.11
CA ALA A 8 -47.74 -16.54 -10.57
C ALA A 8 -47.01 -15.24 -11.01
N ALA A 9 -47.15 -14.15 -10.23
CA ALA A 9 -46.43 -12.89 -10.52
C ALA A 9 -44.93 -12.95 -10.16
N ILE A 10 -44.51 -13.84 -9.26
CA ILE A 10 -43.09 -14.06 -8.89
C ILE A 10 -42.40 -15.04 -9.87
N ALA A 11 -43.18 -15.91 -10.52
CA ALA A 11 -42.66 -16.90 -11.47
C ALA A 11 -42.36 -16.35 -12.88
N VAL A 12 -42.75 -15.12 -13.21
CA VAL A 12 -42.55 -14.54 -14.55
C VAL A 12 -41.28 -13.70 -14.67
N LEU A 13 -40.54 -13.45 -13.58
CA LEU A 13 -39.37 -12.57 -13.56
C LEU A 13 -38.03 -13.27 -13.23
N GLY A 14 -37.89 -14.59 -13.40
CA GLY A 14 -36.71 -15.29 -12.85
C GLY A 14 -36.01 -16.31 -13.78
N GLY A 15 -36.04 -16.13 -15.07
CA GLY A 15 -35.11 -16.91 -15.93
C GLY A 15 -33.68 -16.42 -15.78
N PRO A 16 -32.68 -17.29 -16.00
CA PRO A 16 -31.28 -16.88 -15.98
C PRO A 16 -31.03 -15.81 -17.06
N VAL A 17 -30.28 -14.76 -16.71
CA VAL A 17 -29.86 -13.73 -17.67
C VAL A 17 -28.94 -14.39 -18.69
N ARG A 18 -29.18 -14.11 -19.97
CA ARG A 18 -28.43 -14.71 -21.07
C ARG A 18 -27.01 -14.13 -21.13
N GLY A 19 -26.05 -14.97 -21.53
CA GLY A 19 -24.65 -14.55 -21.68
C GLY A 19 -24.46 -13.42 -22.69
N ASP A 20 -25.35 -13.32 -23.72
CA ASP A 20 -25.27 -12.25 -24.70
C ASP A 20 -25.65 -10.90 -24.13
N THR A 21 -26.68 -10.81 -23.26
CA THR A 21 -27.06 -9.57 -22.58
C THR A 21 -25.94 -9.06 -21.67
N LEU A 22 -25.26 -9.95 -20.93
CA LEU A 22 -24.12 -9.60 -20.10
C LEU A 22 -22.90 -9.17 -20.91
N ARG A 23 -22.64 -9.83 -22.04
CA ARG A 23 -21.58 -9.45 -22.97
C ARG A 23 -21.81 -8.08 -23.58
N ASP A 24 -23.03 -7.78 -24.03
CA ASP A 24 -23.40 -6.47 -24.57
C ASP A 24 -23.24 -5.37 -23.51
N LEU A 25 -23.58 -5.64 -22.23
CA LEU A 25 -23.33 -4.71 -21.13
C LEU A 25 -21.83 -4.47 -20.95
N GLY A 26 -21.02 -5.53 -20.98
CA GLY A 26 -19.56 -5.40 -20.89
C GLY A 26 -18.96 -4.64 -22.08
N ASP A 27 -19.48 -4.86 -23.29
CA ASP A 27 -19.08 -4.10 -24.50
C ASP A 27 -19.42 -2.62 -24.33
N ALA A 28 -20.58 -2.30 -23.75
CA ALA A 28 -20.99 -0.92 -23.50
C ALA A 28 -20.04 -0.23 -22.50
N TYR A 29 -19.65 -0.91 -21.42
CA TYR A 29 -18.66 -0.39 -20.46
C TYR A 29 -17.32 -0.15 -21.11
N ARG A 30 -16.77 -1.13 -21.84
CA ARG A 30 -15.48 -1.00 -22.54
C ARG A 30 -15.48 0.14 -23.56
N ALA A 31 -16.56 0.29 -24.32
CA ALA A 31 -16.71 1.40 -25.27
C ALA A 31 -16.78 2.76 -24.55
N TYR A 32 -17.50 2.85 -23.43
CA TYR A 32 -17.57 4.05 -22.61
C TYR A 32 -16.19 4.44 -22.05
N ASP A 33 -15.44 3.49 -21.52
CA ASP A 33 -14.09 3.71 -20.96
C ASP A 33 -13.10 4.12 -22.07
N ALA A 34 -13.24 3.56 -23.26
CA ALA A 34 -12.47 3.95 -24.44
C ALA A 34 -12.89 5.34 -25.03
N GLY A 35 -13.95 5.96 -24.50
CA GLY A 35 -14.48 7.24 -24.99
C GLY A 35 -15.35 7.12 -26.24
N ASP A 36 -15.62 5.91 -26.75
CA ASP A 36 -16.50 5.66 -27.88
C ASP A 36 -17.98 5.63 -27.46
N LEU A 37 -18.54 6.83 -27.30
CA LEU A 37 -19.93 6.97 -26.88
C LEU A 37 -20.92 6.41 -27.89
N ALA A 38 -20.58 6.38 -29.20
CA ALA A 38 -21.46 5.83 -30.24
C ALA A 38 -21.56 4.30 -30.11
N ALA A 39 -20.43 3.62 -29.95
CA ALA A 39 -20.39 2.18 -29.70
C ALA A 39 -21.08 1.84 -28.38
N ALA A 40 -20.85 2.62 -27.31
CA ALA A 40 -21.49 2.42 -26.01
C ALA A 40 -23.03 2.51 -26.11
N ARG A 41 -23.57 3.52 -26.82
CA ARG A 41 -25.01 3.66 -27.08
C ARG A 41 -25.58 2.50 -27.88
N THR A 42 -24.84 2.03 -28.88
CA THR A 42 -25.28 0.89 -29.70
C THR A 42 -25.34 -0.40 -28.86
N ALA A 43 -24.37 -0.64 -28.02
CA ALA A 43 -24.36 -1.79 -27.11
C ALA A 43 -25.47 -1.70 -26.05
N LEU A 44 -25.66 -0.53 -25.43
CA LEU A 44 -26.77 -0.28 -24.49
C LEU A 44 -28.16 -0.53 -25.13
N ALA A 45 -28.36 -0.12 -26.39
CA ALA A 45 -29.61 -0.37 -27.10
C ALA A 45 -29.88 -1.89 -27.26
N ARG A 46 -28.85 -2.72 -27.45
CA ARG A 46 -29.00 -4.18 -27.48
C ARG A 46 -29.39 -4.74 -26.12
N VAL A 47 -28.77 -4.23 -25.02
CA VAL A 47 -29.13 -4.61 -23.65
C VAL A 47 -30.60 -4.26 -23.39
N ASP A 48 -31.05 -3.05 -23.73
CA ASP A 48 -32.42 -2.60 -23.53
C ASP A 48 -33.45 -3.42 -24.30
N ALA A 49 -33.08 -3.89 -25.48
CA ALA A 49 -33.94 -4.75 -26.30
C ALA A 49 -34.00 -6.21 -25.82
N ALA A 50 -33.10 -6.61 -24.93
CA ALA A 50 -33.06 -7.98 -24.40
C ALA A 50 -34.22 -8.23 -23.42
N ARG A 51 -34.93 -9.36 -23.63
CA ARG A 51 -36.11 -9.73 -22.80
C ARG A 51 -35.76 -9.99 -21.33
N ASP A 52 -34.53 -10.34 -21.05
CA ASP A 52 -34.00 -10.68 -19.73
C ASP A 52 -33.28 -9.52 -19.02
N ALA A 53 -33.17 -8.35 -19.67
CA ALA A 53 -32.59 -7.14 -19.04
C ALA A 53 -33.29 -6.74 -17.72
N PRO A 54 -34.63 -6.89 -17.54
CA PRO A 54 -35.28 -6.62 -16.27
C PRO A 54 -34.86 -7.55 -15.12
N ALA A 55 -34.30 -8.74 -15.42
CA ALA A 55 -33.84 -9.73 -14.44
C ALA A 55 -32.39 -9.52 -14.00
N LEU A 56 -31.68 -8.52 -14.53
CA LEU A 56 -30.30 -8.19 -14.14
C LEU A 56 -30.24 -7.84 -12.64
N ALA A 57 -29.41 -8.58 -11.90
CA ALA A 57 -29.10 -8.29 -10.51
C ALA A 57 -28.22 -7.01 -10.37
N ILE A 58 -27.58 -6.61 -11.47
CA ILE A 58 -26.69 -5.42 -11.61
C ILE A 58 -27.37 -4.30 -12.40
N ARG A 59 -28.69 -4.14 -12.24
CA ARG A 59 -29.45 -3.10 -12.94
C ARG A 59 -29.00 -1.68 -12.59
N ASP A 60 -28.45 -1.49 -11.41
CA ASP A 60 -27.84 -0.22 -11.00
C ASP A 60 -26.60 0.13 -11.82
N TYR A 61 -25.78 -0.85 -12.20
CA TYR A 61 -24.65 -0.66 -13.12
C TYR A 61 -25.14 -0.23 -14.52
N LEU A 62 -26.20 -0.87 -15.03
CA LEU A 62 -26.82 -0.50 -16.30
C LEU A 62 -27.33 0.94 -16.26
N LEU A 63 -28.11 1.33 -15.24
CA LEU A 63 -28.66 2.67 -15.11
C LEU A 63 -27.59 3.75 -14.92
N TRP A 64 -26.52 3.44 -14.17
CA TRP A 64 -25.39 4.33 -14.02
C TRP A 64 -24.71 4.57 -15.36
N LEU A 65 -24.46 3.51 -16.13
CA LEU A 65 -23.83 3.64 -17.44
C LEU A 65 -24.70 4.43 -18.42
N HIS A 66 -26.00 4.19 -18.45
CA HIS A 66 -26.95 5.02 -19.22
C HIS A 66 -26.81 6.50 -18.85
N GLY A 67 -26.85 6.81 -17.55
CA GLY A 67 -26.70 8.18 -17.07
C GLY A 67 -25.41 8.83 -17.54
N MET A 68 -24.29 8.13 -17.43
CA MET A 68 -22.98 8.62 -17.80
C MET A 68 -22.81 8.79 -19.31
N VAL A 69 -23.28 7.83 -20.11
CA VAL A 69 -23.25 7.90 -21.59
C VAL A 69 -24.07 9.08 -22.09
N TRP A 70 -25.32 9.26 -21.58
CA TRP A 70 -26.16 10.40 -21.97
C TRP A 70 -25.57 11.74 -21.51
N LEU A 71 -25.02 11.81 -20.30
CA LEU A 71 -24.37 13.04 -19.80
C LEU A 71 -23.20 13.47 -20.67
N ARG A 72 -22.32 12.52 -21.01
CA ARG A 72 -21.17 12.77 -21.90
C ARG A 72 -21.56 13.01 -23.37
N SER A 73 -22.77 12.59 -23.76
CA SER A 73 -23.35 12.87 -25.08
C SER A 73 -24.12 14.20 -25.13
N ALA A 74 -24.01 15.04 -24.10
CA ALA A 74 -24.74 16.32 -23.98
C ALA A 74 -26.28 16.16 -24.01
N GLU A 75 -26.81 15.07 -23.48
CA GLU A 75 -28.23 14.78 -23.32
C GLU A 75 -28.63 14.76 -21.82
N PRO A 76 -28.48 15.88 -21.08
CA PRO A 76 -28.59 15.90 -19.61
C PRO A 76 -30.01 15.54 -19.09
N VAL A 77 -31.05 15.73 -19.87
CA VAL A 77 -32.42 15.35 -19.47
C VAL A 77 -32.57 13.82 -19.41
N ARG A 78 -32.00 13.11 -20.38
CA ARG A 78 -32.00 11.64 -20.38
C ARG A 78 -31.08 11.08 -19.29
N ALA A 79 -29.91 11.71 -19.09
CA ALA A 79 -29.00 11.36 -18.01
C ALA A 79 -29.67 11.47 -16.64
N GLU A 80 -30.35 12.58 -16.38
CA GLU A 80 -31.06 12.80 -15.12
C GLU A 80 -32.17 11.77 -14.89
N ALA A 81 -32.91 11.40 -15.93
CA ALA A 81 -33.94 10.37 -15.84
C ALA A 81 -33.35 9.01 -15.40
N ALA A 82 -32.21 8.62 -15.98
CA ALA A 82 -31.48 7.39 -15.59
C ALA A 82 -30.98 7.45 -14.15
N PHE A 83 -30.34 8.54 -13.73
CA PHE A 83 -29.86 8.71 -12.36
C PHE A 83 -30.99 8.76 -11.32
N ARG A 84 -32.15 9.34 -11.65
CA ARG A 84 -33.34 9.31 -10.78
C ARG A 84 -33.92 7.89 -10.62
N GLN A 85 -33.93 7.10 -11.71
CA GLN A 85 -34.30 5.68 -11.61
C GLN A 85 -33.30 4.90 -10.75
N LEU A 86 -32.02 5.16 -10.89
CA LEU A 86 -30.98 4.57 -10.03
C LEU A 86 -31.18 4.97 -8.55
N ALA A 87 -31.52 6.21 -8.26
CA ALA A 87 -31.80 6.67 -6.90
C ALA A 87 -32.98 5.92 -6.28
N GLN A 88 -34.07 5.70 -7.04
CA GLN A 88 -35.24 4.92 -6.58
C GLN A 88 -34.84 3.46 -6.26
N LEU A 89 -34.00 2.85 -7.09
CA LEU A 89 -33.48 1.50 -6.89
C LEU A 89 -32.63 1.40 -5.62
N ALA A 90 -31.74 2.37 -5.38
CA ALA A 90 -30.86 2.43 -4.23
C ALA A 90 -31.61 2.58 -2.89
N HIS A 91 -32.71 3.33 -2.87
CA HIS A 91 -33.55 3.51 -1.67
C HIS A 91 -34.43 2.28 -1.35
N GLY A 92 -34.74 1.45 -2.35
CA GLY A 92 -35.60 0.27 -2.20
C GLY A 92 -34.88 -1.00 -1.76
N ALA A 93 -33.56 -1.06 -1.88
CA ALA A 93 -32.77 -2.28 -1.63
C ALA A 93 -32.41 -2.41 -0.15
N LYS A 94 -33.04 -3.37 0.55
CA LYS A 94 -32.80 -3.65 1.98
C LYS A 94 -31.46 -4.34 2.29
N THR A 95 -30.67 -4.81 1.31
CA THR A 95 -29.58 -5.77 1.55
C THR A 95 -28.24 -5.50 0.87
N THR A 96 -28.19 -4.82 -0.27
CA THR A 96 -26.93 -4.40 -0.92
C THR A 96 -27.13 -3.02 -1.53
N GLY A 97 -26.62 -1.99 -0.88
CA GLY A 97 -26.67 -0.63 -1.43
C GLY A 97 -25.93 -0.57 -2.78
N SER A 98 -26.48 0.19 -3.74
CA SER A 98 -25.76 0.44 -5.00
C SER A 98 -24.43 1.14 -4.73
N PRO A 99 -23.32 0.74 -5.39
CA PRO A 99 -22.03 1.43 -5.26
C PRO A 99 -22.09 2.89 -5.68
N PHE A 100 -23.02 3.23 -6.55
CA PHE A 100 -23.17 4.57 -7.13
C PHE A 100 -24.02 5.53 -6.27
N ALA A 101 -24.60 5.05 -5.17
CA ALA A 101 -25.52 5.88 -4.35
C ALA A 101 -24.86 7.17 -3.84
N ARG A 102 -23.56 7.12 -3.52
CA ARG A 102 -22.78 8.28 -3.06
C ARG A 102 -22.47 9.28 -4.17
N GLU A 103 -22.41 8.82 -5.42
CA GLU A 103 -22.16 9.68 -6.58
C GLU A 103 -23.40 10.42 -7.08
N LEU A 104 -24.60 9.92 -6.79
CA LEU A 104 -25.85 10.47 -7.34
C LEU A 104 -26.03 11.97 -7.13
N PRO A 105 -25.75 12.56 -5.96
CA PRO A 105 -25.84 14.01 -5.78
C PRO A 105 -24.95 14.78 -6.76
N TRP A 106 -23.74 14.29 -7.01
CA TRP A 106 -22.79 14.88 -7.98
C TRP A 106 -23.33 14.80 -9.40
N ARG A 107 -23.79 13.61 -9.83
CA ARG A 107 -24.29 13.39 -11.18
C ARG A 107 -25.57 14.16 -11.50
N LEU A 108 -26.47 14.30 -10.51
CA LEU A 108 -27.65 15.14 -10.65
C LEU A 108 -27.30 16.63 -10.73
N ALA A 109 -26.31 17.09 -9.99
CA ALA A 109 -25.77 18.45 -10.09
C ALA A 109 -25.08 18.68 -11.45
N ASP A 110 -24.34 17.70 -11.98
CA ASP A 110 -23.78 17.73 -13.33
C ASP A 110 -24.88 17.90 -14.38
N CYS A 111 -25.99 17.15 -14.28
CA CYS A 111 -27.13 17.27 -15.19
C CYS A 111 -27.76 18.66 -15.12
N ALA A 112 -27.91 19.23 -13.93
CA ALA A 112 -28.44 20.60 -13.77
C ALA A 112 -27.48 21.63 -14.39
N TRP A 113 -26.18 21.47 -14.21
CA TRP A 113 -25.16 22.32 -14.81
C TRP A 113 -25.23 22.32 -16.32
N GLU A 114 -25.29 21.14 -16.96
CA GLU A 114 -25.34 20.99 -18.41
C GLU A 114 -26.64 21.52 -19.02
N ARG A 115 -27.75 21.56 -18.26
CA ARG A 115 -28.99 22.24 -18.66
C ARG A 115 -28.94 23.77 -18.52
N GLY A 116 -27.88 24.32 -17.96
CA GLY A 116 -27.76 25.75 -17.67
C GLY A 116 -28.46 26.20 -16.40
N ASP A 117 -29.05 25.31 -15.60
CA ASP A 117 -29.66 25.63 -14.31
C ASP A 117 -28.56 25.77 -13.24
N ARG A 118 -27.90 26.91 -13.24
CA ARG A 118 -26.77 27.22 -12.36
C ARG A 118 -27.15 27.21 -10.88
N ALA A 119 -28.38 27.60 -10.56
CA ALA A 119 -28.86 27.64 -9.17
C ALA A 119 -29.06 26.23 -8.62
N ALA A 120 -29.78 25.36 -9.33
CA ALA A 120 -29.95 23.96 -8.93
C ALA A 120 -28.61 23.19 -8.89
N ALA A 121 -27.72 23.42 -9.87
CA ALA A 121 -26.42 22.81 -9.90
C ALA A 121 -25.58 23.21 -8.65
N ALA A 122 -25.52 24.50 -8.32
CA ALA A 122 -24.79 24.98 -7.15
C ALA A 122 -25.32 24.39 -5.85
N ALA A 123 -26.64 24.32 -5.68
CA ALA A 123 -27.26 23.70 -4.51
C ALA A 123 -26.91 22.20 -4.38
N GLY A 124 -26.95 21.48 -5.53
CA GLY A 124 -26.56 20.06 -5.57
C GLY A 124 -25.10 19.83 -5.22
N TYR A 125 -24.18 20.64 -5.81
CA TYR A 125 -22.75 20.54 -5.47
C TYR A 125 -22.46 20.91 -4.02
N GLN A 126 -23.10 21.94 -3.47
CA GLN A 126 -22.91 22.30 -2.04
C GLN A 126 -23.35 21.17 -1.13
N GLN A 127 -24.45 20.49 -1.44
CA GLN A 127 -24.91 19.32 -0.70
C GLN A 127 -23.88 18.17 -0.80
N ALA A 128 -23.35 17.90 -2.00
CA ALA A 128 -22.36 16.85 -2.23
C ALA A 128 -21.03 17.15 -1.53
N LEU A 129 -20.55 18.39 -1.59
CA LEU A 129 -19.33 18.87 -0.92
C LEU A 129 -19.41 18.84 0.61
N ALA A 130 -20.62 18.88 1.20
CA ALA A 130 -20.80 18.78 2.64
C ALA A 130 -20.60 17.37 3.21
N ALA A 131 -20.49 16.34 2.36
CA ALA A 131 -20.21 14.97 2.79
C ALA A 131 -18.75 14.85 3.27
N LYS A 132 -18.51 14.06 4.34
CA LYS A 132 -17.16 13.88 4.91
C LYS A 132 -16.17 13.21 3.96
N ASP A 133 -16.69 12.51 2.97
CA ASP A 133 -15.97 11.71 1.98
C ASP A 133 -16.10 12.31 0.57
N ALA A 134 -16.37 13.61 0.49
CA ALA A 134 -16.58 14.30 -0.79
C ALA A 134 -15.39 14.12 -1.76
N ASP A 135 -14.15 14.21 -1.25
CA ASP A 135 -12.92 14.05 -2.05
C ASP A 135 -12.71 12.61 -2.56
N ASP A 136 -13.31 11.62 -1.89
CA ASP A 136 -13.24 10.22 -2.31
C ASP A 136 -14.30 9.87 -3.39
N VAL A 137 -15.31 10.73 -3.57
CA VAL A 137 -16.51 10.41 -4.38
C VAL A 137 -16.61 11.24 -5.64
N GLY A 138 -16.19 12.50 -5.60
CA GLY A 138 -16.38 13.41 -6.71
C GLY A 138 -15.23 14.39 -6.90
N ASP A 139 -15.26 15.09 -8.03
CA ASP A 139 -14.31 16.15 -8.33
C ASP A 139 -14.71 17.43 -7.58
N THR A 140 -14.18 17.55 -6.35
CA THR A 140 -14.46 18.67 -5.45
C THR A 140 -13.97 20.00 -6.02
N GLY A 141 -12.87 20.04 -6.74
CA GLY A 141 -12.36 21.24 -7.39
C GLY A 141 -13.27 21.75 -8.50
N THR A 142 -13.73 20.87 -9.39
CA THR A 142 -14.72 21.23 -10.43
C THR A 142 -16.04 21.68 -9.79
N ALA A 143 -16.53 21.00 -8.77
CA ALA A 143 -17.76 21.37 -8.07
C ALA A 143 -17.65 22.76 -7.42
N GLN A 144 -16.56 23.05 -6.71
CA GLN A 144 -16.31 24.35 -6.12
C GLN A 144 -16.20 25.46 -7.16
N TYR A 145 -15.53 25.18 -8.28
CA TYR A 145 -15.45 26.14 -9.40
C TYR A 145 -16.85 26.47 -9.94
N ARG A 146 -17.69 25.45 -10.16
CA ARG A 146 -19.07 25.62 -10.65
C ARG A 146 -19.95 26.37 -9.64
N VAL A 147 -19.75 26.12 -8.34
CA VAL A 147 -20.40 26.88 -7.27
C VAL A 147 -19.96 28.36 -7.29
N ALA A 148 -18.67 28.64 -7.52
CA ALA A 148 -18.16 30.01 -7.62
C ALA A 148 -18.71 30.73 -8.85
N VAL A 149 -18.78 30.08 -10.01
CA VAL A 149 -19.43 30.64 -11.23
C VAL A 149 -20.89 30.96 -10.99
N ALA A 150 -21.63 30.06 -10.32
CA ALA A 150 -23.04 30.32 -9.97
C ALA A 150 -23.18 31.46 -8.94
N ALA A 151 -22.19 31.66 -8.08
CA ALA A 151 -22.20 32.75 -7.10
C ALA A 151 -22.06 34.14 -7.77
N GLU A 152 -21.51 34.24 -8.98
CA GLU A 152 -21.47 35.52 -9.73
C GLU A 152 -22.86 36.09 -9.96
N LEU A 153 -23.88 35.23 -10.10
CA LEU A 153 -25.29 35.68 -10.22
C LEU A 153 -25.80 36.36 -8.95
N ARG A 154 -25.15 36.17 -7.80
CA ARG A 154 -25.51 36.74 -6.51
C ARG A 154 -24.65 37.99 -6.16
N GLY A 155 -23.65 38.28 -6.95
CA GLY A 155 -22.77 39.43 -6.81
C GLY A 155 -21.30 39.08 -6.60
N ALA A 156 -20.43 40.06 -6.84
CA ALA A 156 -18.99 39.89 -6.85
C ALA A 156 -18.42 39.37 -5.52
N ALA A 157 -18.89 39.86 -4.38
CA ALA A 157 -18.37 39.42 -3.08
C ALA A 157 -18.60 37.93 -2.81
N ALA A 158 -19.77 37.39 -3.19
CA ALA A 158 -20.06 35.96 -3.04
C ALA A 158 -19.19 35.09 -3.97
N ALA A 159 -18.96 35.54 -5.19
CA ALA A 159 -18.10 34.90 -6.15
C ALA A 159 -16.63 34.88 -5.70
N THR A 160 -16.12 36.04 -5.25
CA THR A 160 -14.74 36.20 -4.74
C THR A 160 -14.45 35.23 -3.61
N ALA A 161 -15.34 35.13 -2.61
CA ALA A 161 -15.17 34.20 -1.49
C ALA A 161 -15.05 32.73 -1.98
N ALA A 162 -15.92 32.33 -2.92
CA ALA A 162 -15.93 30.97 -3.44
C ALA A 162 -14.71 30.64 -4.31
N TYR A 163 -14.27 31.54 -5.19
CA TYR A 163 -13.05 31.36 -5.97
C TYR A 163 -11.80 31.33 -5.08
N ARG A 164 -11.72 32.20 -4.07
CA ARG A 164 -10.59 32.23 -3.12
C ARG A 164 -10.48 30.89 -2.36
N GLN A 165 -11.60 30.33 -1.95
CA GLN A 165 -11.63 29.02 -1.30
C GLN A 165 -11.07 27.92 -2.22
N LEU A 166 -11.46 27.90 -3.50
CA LEU A 166 -10.92 26.93 -4.49
C LEU A 166 -9.40 27.08 -4.66
N VAL A 167 -8.92 28.31 -4.84
CA VAL A 167 -7.49 28.60 -5.06
C VAL A 167 -6.63 28.16 -3.87
N ILE A 168 -7.15 28.26 -2.66
CA ILE A 168 -6.43 27.89 -1.43
C ILE A 168 -6.55 26.37 -1.18
N ALA A 169 -7.75 25.82 -1.22
CA ALA A 169 -8.01 24.44 -0.81
C ALA A 169 -7.64 23.38 -1.87
N HIS A 170 -7.74 23.74 -3.16
CA HIS A 170 -7.45 22.81 -4.27
C HIS A 170 -6.45 23.41 -5.28
N PRO A 171 -5.27 23.86 -4.83
CA PRO A 171 -4.30 24.56 -5.68
C PRO A 171 -3.72 23.69 -6.80
N ALA A 172 -3.75 22.36 -6.64
CA ALA A 172 -3.31 21.39 -7.65
C ALA A 172 -4.36 21.13 -8.75
N HIS A 173 -5.60 21.60 -8.54
CA HIS A 173 -6.67 21.36 -9.49
C HIS A 173 -6.51 22.23 -10.75
N PRO A 174 -6.76 21.69 -11.99
CA PRO A 174 -6.59 22.45 -13.24
C PRO A 174 -7.39 23.76 -13.29
N LEU A 175 -8.53 23.83 -12.62
CA LEU A 175 -9.36 25.05 -12.57
C LEU A 175 -8.90 26.09 -11.53
N ALA A 176 -7.92 25.77 -10.69
CA ALA A 176 -7.42 26.70 -9.68
C ALA A 176 -6.77 27.95 -10.32
N GLU A 177 -6.03 27.76 -11.42
CA GLU A 177 -5.42 28.88 -12.15
C GLU A 177 -6.48 29.80 -12.77
N ARG A 178 -7.52 29.22 -13.37
CA ARG A 178 -8.66 29.96 -13.93
C ARG A 178 -9.43 30.71 -12.83
N ALA A 179 -9.59 30.10 -11.66
CA ALA A 179 -10.20 30.75 -10.51
C ALA A 179 -9.34 31.93 -10.00
N ALA A 180 -8.02 31.79 -9.98
CA ALA A 180 -7.11 32.85 -9.60
C ALA A 180 -7.15 34.03 -10.61
N GLN A 181 -7.21 33.76 -11.91
CA GLN A 181 -7.40 34.81 -12.94
C GLN A 181 -8.73 35.56 -12.71
N ARG A 182 -9.81 34.82 -12.41
CA ARG A 182 -11.11 35.42 -12.16
C ARG A 182 -11.14 36.30 -10.91
N LEU A 183 -10.39 35.93 -9.86
CA LEU A 183 -10.21 36.78 -8.67
C LEU A 183 -9.58 38.14 -9.02
N VAL A 184 -8.55 38.15 -9.86
CA VAL A 184 -7.91 39.37 -10.32
C VAL A 184 -8.91 40.24 -11.09
N GLU A 185 -9.72 39.66 -11.99
CA GLU A 185 -10.76 40.39 -12.74
C GLU A 185 -11.85 40.97 -11.82
N LEU A 186 -12.16 40.30 -10.71
CA LEU A 186 -13.11 40.76 -9.70
C LEU A 186 -12.53 41.80 -8.73
N GLY A 187 -11.25 42.16 -8.89
CA GLY A 187 -10.55 43.12 -8.04
C GLY A 187 -10.22 42.60 -6.64
N ASP A 188 -10.11 41.29 -6.47
CA ASP A 188 -9.78 40.69 -5.17
C ASP A 188 -8.32 40.98 -4.81
N PRO A 189 -8.03 41.33 -3.55
CA PRO A 189 -6.63 41.54 -3.11
C PRO A 189 -5.84 40.23 -3.20
N ALA A 190 -4.52 40.37 -3.39
CA ALA A 190 -3.59 39.23 -3.41
C ALA A 190 -3.73 38.38 -2.13
N LEU A 191 -3.43 37.08 -2.26
CA LEU A 191 -3.43 36.14 -1.14
C LEU A 191 -2.54 36.66 0.01
N THR A 192 -3.10 36.59 1.20
CA THR A 192 -2.34 36.95 2.41
C THR A 192 -1.23 35.92 2.68
N PRO A 193 -0.23 36.24 3.49
CA PRO A 193 0.78 35.26 3.92
C PRO A 193 0.17 34.01 4.57
N ALA A 194 -0.93 34.13 5.31
CA ALA A 194 -1.64 32.98 5.89
C ALA A 194 -2.31 32.12 4.81
N ASP A 195 -2.97 32.74 3.81
CA ASP A 195 -3.56 32.04 2.68
C ASP A 195 -2.50 31.27 1.88
N ARG A 196 -1.31 31.88 1.68
CA ARG A 196 -0.20 31.24 0.98
C ARG A 196 0.36 30.04 1.72
N ILE A 197 0.48 30.12 3.06
CA ILE A 197 0.89 28.98 3.89
C ILE A 197 -0.14 27.84 3.74
N GLU A 198 -1.43 28.13 3.82
CA GLU A 198 -2.48 27.12 3.70
C GLU A 198 -2.48 26.49 2.31
N ARG A 199 -2.36 27.29 1.27
CA ARG A 199 -2.22 26.84 -0.11
C ARG A 199 -1.00 25.92 -0.30
N ALA A 200 0.15 26.31 0.29
CA ALA A 200 1.37 25.51 0.21
C ALA A 200 1.25 24.14 0.91
N LYS A 201 0.47 24.06 1.99
CA LYS A 201 0.16 22.77 2.64
C LYS A 201 -0.56 21.85 1.66
N HIS A 202 -1.62 22.32 1.01
CA HIS A 202 -2.37 21.53 0.03
C HIS A 202 -1.51 21.13 -1.18
N LEU A 203 -0.64 22.01 -1.67
CA LEU A 203 0.34 21.67 -2.71
C LEU A 203 1.30 20.57 -2.24
N SER A 204 1.82 20.67 -1.01
CA SER A 204 2.72 19.68 -0.42
C SER A 204 2.03 18.32 -0.23
N ASP A 205 0.75 18.31 0.14
CA ASP A 205 -0.03 17.08 0.31
C ASP A 205 -0.39 16.44 -1.06
N ALA A 206 -0.53 17.26 -2.09
CA ALA A 206 -0.67 16.81 -3.48
C ALA A 206 0.67 16.39 -4.13
N HIS A 207 1.77 16.34 -3.37
CA HIS A 207 3.13 16.03 -3.84
C HIS A 207 3.71 17.03 -4.87
N LEU A 208 3.12 18.22 -4.98
CA LEU A 208 3.62 19.35 -5.77
C LEU A 208 4.59 20.19 -4.92
N TRP A 209 5.71 19.56 -4.56
CA TRP A 209 6.62 20.13 -3.57
C TRP A 209 7.40 21.33 -4.07
N ASP A 210 7.79 21.35 -5.35
CA ASP A 210 8.50 22.49 -5.94
C ASP A 210 7.58 23.72 -5.99
N GLU A 211 6.28 23.53 -6.29
CA GLU A 211 5.26 24.57 -6.27
C GLU A 211 4.97 25.05 -4.83
N ALA A 212 4.92 24.14 -3.87
CA ALA A 212 4.75 24.49 -2.45
C ALA A 212 5.94 25.35 -1.94
N VAL A 213 7.17 24.97 -2.31
CA VAL A 213 8.37 25.77 -1.98
C VAL A 213 8.31 27.15 -2.64
N ALA A 214 7.91 27.22 -3.92
CA ALA A 214 7.75 28.49 -4.62
C ALA A 214 6.72 29.39 -3.93
N GLU A 215 5.55 28.84 -3.55
CA GLU A 215 4.48 29.58 -2.87
C GLU A 215 4.95 30.15 -1.52
N LEU A 216 5.64 29.35 -0.70
CA LEU A 216 6.19 29.79 0.59
C LEU A 216 7.30 30.85 0.42
N SER A 217 8.06 30.77 -0.68
CA SER A 217 9.13 31.72 -0.98
C SER A 217 8.61 33.12 -1.39
N LEU A 218 7.33 33.21 -1.81
CA LEU A 218 6.68 34.50 -2.07
C LEU A 218 6.34 35.29 -0.78
N ILE A 219 6.44 34.63 0.38
CA ILE A 219 6.15 35.25 1.68
C ILE A 219 7.42 35.95 2.20
N GLY A 220 7.53 37.22 1.88
CA GLY A 220 8.68 38.07 2.30
C GLY A 220 8.40 38.93 3.54
N PRO A 221 9.45 39.50 4.16
CA PRO A 221 9.31 40.46 5.25
C PRO A 221 8.61 41.76 4.82
N PRO A 222 7.99 42.51 5.77
CA PRO A 222 7.92 42.20 7.20
C PRO A 222 6.85 41.18 7.56
N LEU A 223 7.16 40.29 8.51
CA LEU A 223 6.24 39.29 9.02
C LEU A 223 6.21 39.29 10.54
N ALA A 224 5.05 39.02 11.13
CA ALA A 224 4.97 38.69 12.55
C ALA A 224 5.81 37.42 12.85
N PRO A 225 6.50 37.36 14.01
CA PRO A 225 7.39 36.24 14.34
C PRO A 225 6.72 34.86 14.23
N GLU A 226 5.48 34.77 14.66
CA GLU A 226 4.70 33.54 14.61
C GLU A 226 4.44 33.08 13.16
N LEU A 227 4.12 34.00 12.28
CA LEU A 227 3.85 33.75 10.88
C LEU A 227 5.15 33.41 10.12
N ALA A 228 6.26 34.06 10.45
CA ALA A 228 7.58 33.74 9.94
C ALA A 228 7.97 32.29 10.31
N SER A 229 7.74 31.89 11.58
CA SER A 229 8.02 30.56 12.06
C SER A 229 7.10 29.49 11.41
N GLN A 230 5.83 29.82 11.17
CA GLN A 230 4.93 28.93 10.44
C GLN A 230 5.40 28.73 9.00
N ARG A 231 5.78 29.80 8.30
CA ARG A 231 6.36 29.71 6.95
C ARG A 231 7.60 28.81 6.93
N ASP A 232 8.53 29.03 7.84
CA ASP A 232 9.80 28.30 7.91
C ASP A 232 9.57 26.82 8.29
N TYR A 233 8.61 26.55 9.17
CA TYR A 233 8.20 25.19 9.51
C TYR A 233 7.66 24.44 8.29
N TRP A 234 6.75 25.04 7.53
CA TRP A 234 6.18 24.40 6.35
C TRP A 234 7.17 24.29 5.20
N LEU A 235 8.03 25.29 5.02
CA LEU A 235 9.12 25.23 4.05
C LEU A 235 10.11 24.12 4.41
N GLY A 236 10.56 24.04 5.65
CA GLY A 236 11.43 22.98 6.13
C GLY A 236 10.79 21.59 6.01
N THR A 237 9.50 21.46 6.35
CA THR A 237 8.74 20.22 6.21
C THR A 237 8.64 19.77 4.75
N THR A 238 8.35 20.69 3.84
CA THR A 238 8.25 20.41 2.39
C THR A 238 9.60 19.96 1.84
N LEU A 239 10.70 20.68 2.17
CA LEU A 239 12.05 20.29 1.76
C LEU A 239 12.44 18.91 2.29
N PHE A 240 12.03 18.57 3.51
CA PHE A 240 12.24 17.24 4.07
C PHE A 240 11.48 16.15 3.30
N LYS A 241 10.21 16.40 2.96
CA LYS A 241 9.37 15.49 2.14
C LYS A 241 9.97 15.27 0.74
N MET A 242 10.57 16.30 0.13
CA MET A 242 11.26 16.22 -1.17
C MET A 242 12.47 15.29 -1.16
N ARG A 243 12.95 14.84 -0.02
CA ARG A 243 14.16 13.99 0.16
C ARG A 243 15.45 14.58 -0.42
N ARG A 244 15.50 15.86 -0.54
CA ARG A 244 16.68 16.66 -0.97
C ARG A 244 16.75 17.91 -0.12
N ARG A 245 17.91 18.54 -0.09
CA ARG A 245 18.14 19.74 0.72
C ARG A 245 17.86 19.53 2.23
N TYR A 246 18.22 18.33 2.75
CA TYR A 246 17.98 17.99 4.15
C TYR A 246 18.66 18.94 5.14
N ALA A 247 19.85 19.48 4.80
CA ALA A 247 20.54 20.44 5.65
C ALA A 247 19.71 21.74 5.82
N ASP A 248 19.15 22.25 4.72
CA ASP A 248 18.30 23.45 4.73
C ASP A 248 17.00 23.19 5.51
N ALA A 249 16.38 22.03 5.26
CA ALA A 249 15.19 21.59 6.00
C ALA A 249 15.45 21.57 7.51
N GLY A 250 16.59 21.00 7.91
CA GLY A 250 17.00 20.95 9.32
C GLY A 250 17.15 22.32 9.94
N GLN A 251 17.83 23.24 9.25
CA GLN A 251 18.03 24.61 9.73
C GLN A 251 16.71 25.37 9.92
N LEU A 252 15.81 25.29 8.93
CA LEU A 252 14.50 25.98 9.00
C LEU A 252 13.64 25.44 10.14
N LEU A 253 13.52 24.11 10.27
CA LEU A 253 12.72 23.49 11.32
C LEU A 253 13.26 23.80 12.71
N LEU A 254 14.59 23.79 12.88
CA LEU A 254 15.23 24.11 14.15
C LEU A 254 15.19 25.60 14.48
N ALA A 255 15.15 26.51 13.50
CA ALA A 255 14.96 27.92 13.74
C ALA A 255 13.50 28.25 14.14
N ALA A 256 12.53 27.55 13.50
CA ALA A 256 11.12 27.84 13.69
C ALA A 256 10.56 27.35 15.05
N HIS A 257 11.15 26.33 15.68
CA HIS A 257 10.53 25.58 16.79
C HIS A 257 10.11 26.48 17.98
N ALA A 258 10.87 27.52 18.32
CA ALA A 258 10.64 28.33 19.52
C ALA A 258 9.27 29.03 19.54
N GLN A 259 8.68 29.33 18.38
CA GLN A 259 7.41 30.06 18.24
C GLN A 259 6.22 29.14 17.84
N LEU A 260 6.43 27.83 17.77
CA LEU A 260 5.41 26.89 17.27
C LEU A 260 4.54 26.27 18.37
N GLY A 261 4.70 26.62 19.62
CA GLY A 261 3.89 26.13 20.73
C GLY A 261 3.82 24.61 20.76
N ARG A 262 2.64 24.03 20.51
CA ARG A 262 2.46 22.57 20.53
C ARG A 262 3.26 21.83 19.45
N ALA A 263 3.60 22.45 18.35
CA ALA A 263 4.38 21.85 17.27
C ALA A 263 5.91 21.99 17.49
N ALA A 264 6.37 22.65 18.56
CA ALA A 264 7.79 22.86 18.83
C ALA A 264 8.59 21.55 18.93
N ALA A 265 8.06 20.56 19.67
CA ALA A 265 8.69 19.25 19.82
C ALA A 265 8.81 18.52 18.47
N GLU A 266 7.79 18.59 17.65
CA GLU A 266 7.74 17.98 16.31
C GLU A 266 8.75 18.65 15.38
N ALA A 267 8.76 19.99 15.34
CA ALA A 267 9.70 20.76 14.53
C ALA A 267 11.16 20.46 14.89
N MET A 268 11.47 20.45 16.19
CA MET A 268 12.80 20.13 16.69
C MET A 268 13.21 18.70 16.35
N PHE A 269 12.29 17.74 16.52
CA PHE A 269 12.52 16.33 16.18
C PHE A 269 12.79 16.13 14.68
N HIS A 270 11.92 16.67 13.81
CA HIS A 270 12.11 16.56 12.36
C HIS A 270 13.32 17.34 11.87
N GLY A 271 13.65 18.45 12.50
CA GLY A 271 14.89 19.19 12.24
C GLY A 271 16.13 18.34 12.54
N ALA A 272 16.16 17.67 13.69
CA ALA A 272 17.22 16.73 14.04
C ALA A 272 17.29 15.55 13.03
N ARG A 273 16.14 15.01 12.66
CA ARG A 273 16.04 13.93 11.67
C ARG A 273 16.55 14.35 10.29
N ALA A 274 16.28 15.59 9.89
CA ALA A 274 16.81 16.17 8.66
C ALA A 274 18.34 16.29 8.69
N LEU A 275 18.91 16.70 9.82
CA LEU A 275 20.37 16.73 10.00
C LEU A 275 21.00 15.33 9.85
N SER A 276 20.40 14.30 10.45
CA SER A 276 20.87 12.92 10.26
C SER A 276 20.79 12.47 8.80
N ARG A 277 19.74 12.86 8.06
CA ARG A 277 19.64 12.59 6.61
C ARG A 277 20.64 13.38 5.77
N ALA A 278 21.22 14.43 6.32
CA ALA A 278 22.30 15.21 5.74
C ALA A 278 23.71 14.74 6.20
N ASP A 279 23.82 13.52 6.73
CA ASP A 279 25.05 12.93 7.28
C ASP A 279 25.69 13.76 8.43
N ARG A 280 24.85 14.51 9.18
CA ARG A 280 25.25 15.32 10.34
C ARG A 280 24.76 14.66 11.64
N ASP A 281 25.11 13.40 11.85
CA ASP A 281 24.58 12.58 12.94
C ASP A 281 24.93 13.12 14.34
N ASP A 282 26.10 13.69 14.55
CA ASP A 282 26.48 14.32 15.83
C ASP A 282 25.59 15.51 16.18
N ASP A 283 25.23 16.32 15.18
CA ASP A 283 24.29 17.41 15.35
C ASP A 283 22.88 16.87 15.64
N ALA A 284 22.44 15.84 14.91
CA ALA A 284 21.16 15.20 15.13
C ALA A 284 21.05 14.65 16.56
N ILE A 285 22.07 13.96 17.06
CA ILE A 285 22.13 13.42 18.42
C ILE A 285 22.02 14.55 19.47
N ARG A 286 22.71 15.69 19.26
CA ARG A 286 22.58 16.84 20.16
C ARG A 286 21.15 17.37 20.21
N TRP A 287 20.49 17.50 19.08
CA TRP A 287 19.12 17.96 19.00
C TRP A 287 18.11 16.93 19.54
N TYR A 288 18.29 15.64 19.30
CA TYR A 288 17.46 14.60 19.92
C TYR A 288 17.53 14.65 21.45
N ARG A 289 18.71 14.85 22.02
CA ARG A 289 18.87 15.03 23.48
C ARG A 289 18.11 16.26 23.98
N ARG A 290 18.10 17.36 23.21
CA ARG A 290 17.30 18.55 23.54
C ARG A 290 15.79 18.26 23.50
N VAL A 291 15.28 17.55 22.48
CA VAL A 291 13.87 17.12 22.43
C VAL A 291 13.49 16.34 23.68
N VAL A 292 14.34 15.42 24.11
CA VAL A 292 14.13 14.62 25.34
C VAL A 292 14.16 15.48 26.61
N ALA A 293 15.00 16.49 26.67
CA ALA A 293 15.12 17.39 27.83
C ALA A 293 13.96 18.38 27.92
N GLU A 294 13.61 19.01 26.80
CA GLU A 294 12.62 20.08 26.73
C GLU A 294 11.18 19.57 26.67
N PHE A 295 10.95 18.39 26.04
CA PHE A 295 9.61 17.85 25.81
C PHE A 295 9.44 16.39 26.26
N PRO A 296 9.84 16.02 27.50
CA PRO A 296 10.01 14.63 27.93
C PRO A 296 8.75 13.76 27.88
N GLY A 297 7.55 14.38 27.92
CA GLY A 297 6.27 13.69 27.90
C GLY A 297 5.72 13.36 26.51
N THR A 298 6.41 13.78 25.46
CA THR A 298 5.92 13.64 24.08
C THR A 298 6.35 12.31 23.42
N ALA A 299 5.60 11.88 22.42
CA ALA A 299 6.00 10.74 21.57
C ALA A 299 7.33 11.03 20.84
N TRP A 300 7.58 12.29 20.50
CA TRP A 300 8.81 12.75 19.86
C TRP A 300 10.04 12.53 20.75
N ALA A 301 9.91 12.78 22.05
CA ALA A 301 10.99 12.52 23.01
C ALA A 301 11.30 11.03 23.16
N GLN A 302 10.27 10.18 23.14
CA GLN A 302 10.45 8.73 23.20
C GLN A 302 11.22 8.22 21.98
N GLU A 303 10.84 8.69 20.79
CA GLU A 303 11.51 8.34 19.52
C GLU A 303 12.92 8.92 19.46
N ALA A 304 13.11 10.20 19.87
CA ALA A 304 14.40 10.85 19.89
C ALA A 304 15.40 10.12 20.82
N GLN A 305 14.94 9.66 22.00
CA GLN A 305 15.79 8.89 22.91
C GLN A 305 16.25 7.56 22.30
N PHE A 306 15.32 6.83 21.63
CA PHE A 306 15.67 5.62 20.91
C PHE A 306 16.66 5.92 19.76
N LEU A 307 16.37 6.93 18.92
CA LEU A 307 17.19 7.27 17.77
C LEU A 307 18.61 7.72 18.16
N THR A 308 18.80 8.29 19.35
CA THR A 308 20.14 8.60 19.86
C THR A 308 21.03 7.37 19.95
N GLY A 309 20.50 6.26 20.49
CA GLY A 309 21.23 5.00 20.55
C GLY A 309 21.30 4.27 19.22
N TRP A 310 20.23 4.32 18.45
CA TRP A 310 20.14 3.71 17.14
C TRP A 310 21.14 4.29 16.12
N LEU A 311 21.36 5.61 16.12
CA LEU A 311 22.37 6.26 15.27
C LEU A 311 23.79 5.80 15.62
N GLU A 312 24.13 5.75 16.91
CA GLU A 312 25.45 5.26 17.34
C GLU A 312 25.65 3.79 16.91
N PHE A 313 24.61 2.96 17.06
CA PHE A 313 24.67 1.57 16.60
C PHE A 313 24.94 1.46 15.09
N ASN A 314 24.19 2.21 14.26
CA ASN A 314 24.35 2.18 12.80
C ASN A 314 25.70 2.72 12.31
N ARG A 315 26.35 3.55 13.12
CA ARG A 315 27.75 4.03 12.87
C ARG A 315 28.80 3.01 13.29
N GLY A 316 28.38 1.86 13.86
CA GLY A 316 29.27 0.85 14.43
C GLY A 316 29.86 1.20 15.82
N HIS A 317 29.37 2.28 16.43
CA HIS A 317 29.79 2.73 17.76
C HIS A 317 28.99 1.98 18.85
N TYR A 318 29.10 0.65 18.88
CA TYR A 318 28.27 -0.21 19.73
C TYR A 318 28.35 0.15 21.20
N GLN A 319 29.55 0.47 21.72
CA GLN A 319 29.72 0.91 23.10
C GLN A 319 28.97 2.20 23.40
N ALA A 320 28.98 3.16 22.49
CA ALA A 320 28.26 4.44 22.65
C ALA A 320 26.74 4.30 22.55
N ALA A 321 26.25 3.26 21.88
CA ALA A 321 24.82 2.97 21.72
C ALA A 321 24.17 2.44 23.02
N ILE A 322 24.93 1.79 23.90
CA ILE A 322 24.42 1.11 25.11
C ILE A 322 23.66 2.06 26.03
N ALA A 323 24.33 3.08 26.54
CA ALA A 323 23.73 3.98 27.54
C ALA A 323 22.46 4.70 27.05
N PRO A 324 22.39 5.27 25.82
CA PRO A 324 21.15 5.83 25.31
C PRO A 324 19.99 4.84 25.20
N LEU A 325 20.25 3.57 24.83
CA LEU A 325 19.23 2.53 24.72
C LEU A 325 18.76 2.05 26.10
N GLU A 326 19.63 1.94 27.08
CA GLU A 326 19.28 1.66 28.46
C GLU A 326 18.39 2.76 29.05
N VAL A 327 18.72 4.04 28.79
CA VAL A 327 17.89 5.18 29.20
C VAL A 327 16.52 5.12 28.51
N ALA A 328 16.45 4.75 27.23
CA ALA A 328 15.17 4.57 26.53
C ALA A 328 14.28 3.54 27.22
N LEU A 329 14.83 2.41 27.60
CA LEU A 329 14.12 1.32 28.29
C LEU A 329 13.69 1.71 29.72
N ALA A 330 14.53 2.45 30.44
CA ALA A 330 14.26 2.86 31.80
C ALA A 330 13.24 4.01 31.89
N ARG A 331 13.38 5.01 31.03
CA ARG A 331 12.56 6.24 31.05
C ARG A 331 11.21 6.05 30.36
N TYR A 332 11.17 5.21 29.31
CA TYR A 332 9.99 4.99 28.48
C TYR A 332 9.58 3.51 28.36
N PRO A 333 9.31 2.81 29.48
CA PRO A 333 9.07 1.36 29.50
C PRO A 333 7.79 0.91 28.77
N ARG A 334 6.91 1.85 28.39
CA ARG A 334 5.66 1.59 27.63
C ARG A 334 5.70 2.17 26.21
N SER A 335 6.86 2.67 25.78
CA SER A 335 7.03 3.19 24.43
C SER A 335 6.88 2.08 23.37
N LYS A 336 6.42 2.44 22.20
CA LYS A 336 6.45 1.55 21.03
C LYS A 336 7.88 1.13 20.63
N TRP A 337 8.90 1.86 21.09
CA TRP A 337 10.32 1.61 20.80
C TRP A 337 11.02 0.66 21.76
N VAL A 338 10.28 0.04 22.69
CA VAL A 338 10.88 -0.89 23.69
C VAL A 338 11.49 -2.11 23.03
N ASP A 339 10.80 -2.71 22.05
CA ASP A 339 11.27 -3.92 21.38
C ASP A 339 12.50 -3.62 20.51
N ASP A 340 12.49 -2.50 19.79
CA ASP A 340 13.65 -2.03 19.05
C ASP A 340 14.84 -1.71 19.98
N SER A 341 14.57 -1.04 21.10
CA SER A 341 15.62 -0.72 22.09
C SER A 341 16.26 -1.99 22.67
N LEU A 342 15.45 -3.00 23.02
CA LEU A 342 15.96 -4.29 23.50
C LEU A 342 16.78 -5.01 22.42
N TRP A 343 16.31 -4.93 21.18
CA TRP A 343 16.99 -5.52 20.03
C TRP A 343 18.37 -4.89 19.81
N PHE A 344 18.43 -3.56 19.61
CA PHE A 344 19.69 -2.87 19.33
C PHE A 344 20.66 -2.90 20.51
N LEU A 345 20.15 -2.86 21.77
CA LEU A 345 20.97 -3.04 22.95
C LEU A 345 21.56 -4.46 23.01
N GLY A 346 20.73 -5.49 22.75
CA GLY A 346 21.19 -6.87 22.68
C GLY A 346 22.25 -7.09 21.59
N MET A 347 22.03 -6.51 20.42
CA MET A 347 23.00 -6.62 19.30
C MET A 347 24.26 -5.78 19.53
N ALA A 348 24.19 -4.64 20.21
CA ALA A 348 25.37 -3.88 20.59
C ALA A 348 26.31 -4.72 21.48
N HIS A 349 25.77 -5.33 22.53
CA HIS A 349 26.51 -6.26 23.37
C HIS A 349 27.01 -7.48 22.59
N TYR A 350 26.20 -8.04 21.65
CA TYR A 350 26.60 -9.16 20.81
C TYR A 350 27.85 -8.82 19.96
N PHE A 351 27.86 -7.66 19.29
CA PHE A 351 29.00 -7.25 18.47
C PHE A 351 30.23 -6.85 19.26
N LEU A 352 30.09 -6.53 20.54
CA LEU A 352 31.19 -6.32 21.49
C LEU A 352 31.71 -7.65 22.09
N GLY A 353 31.05 -8.79 21.82
CA GLY A 353 31.40 -10.07 22.43
C GLY A 353 30.95 -10.24 23.88
N GLU A 354 30.09 -9.36 24.35
CA GLU A 354 29.55 -9.35 25.74
C GLU A 354 28.32 -10.26 25.79
N TRP A 355 28.53 -11.59 25.80
CA TRP A 355 27.50 -12.60 25.59
C TRP A 355 26.39 -12.60 26.64
N GLU A 356 26.72 -12.44 27.93
CA GLU A 356 25.69 -12.42 28.99
C GLU A 356 24.80 -11.17 28.98
N PRO A 357 25.35 -9.95 28.85
CA PRO A 357 24.52 -8.76 28.61
C PRO A 357 23.62 -8.88 27.37
N ALA A 358 24.16 -9.38 26.25
CA ALA A 358 23.38 -9.64 25.03
C ALA A 358 22.23 -10.62 25.30
N ARG A 359 22.52 -11.74 25.96
CA ARG A 359 21.54 -12.77 26.34
C ARG A 359 20.38 -12.18 27.15
N ILE A 360 20.68 -11.36 28.16
CA ILE A 360 19.66 -10.73 29.00
C ILE A 360 18.66 -9.93 28.17
N GLN A 361 19.15 -9.10 27.27
CA GLN A 361 18.26 -8.23 26.47
C GLN A 361 17.46 -9.03 25.43
N LEU A 362 18.11 -9.96 24.74
CA LEU A 362 17.44 -10.81 23.74
C LEU A 362 16.44 -11.78 24.40
N ALA A 363 16.70 -12.27 25.62
CA ALA A 363 15.72 -13.04 26.37
C ALA A 363 14.52 -12.21 26.83
N ARG A 364 14.72 -10.93 27.20
CA ARG A 364 13.63 -10.00 27.45
C ARG A 364 12.77 -9.79 26.21
N LEU A 365 13.42 -9.58 25.06
CA LEU A 365 12.73 -9.45 23.78
C LEU A 365 11.93 -10.72 23.43
N ALA A 366 12.53 -11.91 23.55
CA ALA A 366 11.88 -13.18 23.23
C ALA A 366 10.62 -13.44 24.08
N ARG A 367 10.59 -12.96 25.33
CA ARG A 367 9.41 -13.09 26.22
C ARG A 367 8.27 -12.15 25.91
N ARG A 368 8.48 -11.10 25.11
CA ARG A 368 7.45 -10.11 24.82
C ARG A 368 6.38 -10.58 23.81
N GLY A 369 6.59 -11.70 23.16
CA GLY A 369 5.62 -12.35 22.25
C GLY A 369 5.15 -11.43 21.13
N GLY A 370 5.22 -11.82 19.90
CA GLY A 370 4.88 -10.96 18.74
C GLY A 370 5.92 -9.89 18.45
N ALA A 371 7.05 -9.93 19.12
CA ALA A 371 8.16 -9.04 18.90
C ALA A 371 8.69 -9.19 17.47
N LEU A 372 8.77 -8.10 16.80
CA LEU A 372 9.37 -7.72 15.53
C LEU A 372 9.32 -8.80 14.43
N GLU A 373 9.74 -10.04 14.66
CA GLU A 373 9.79 -11.12 13.69
C GLU A 373 9.75 -12.50 14.34
N ALA A 374 9.01 -13.40 13.72
CA ALA A 374 8.84 -14.77 14.22
C ALA A 374 10.19 -15.51 14.34
N GLY A 375 10.55 -15.85 15.56
CA GLY A 375 11.76 -16.61 15.89
C GLY A 375 13.02 -15.78 16.12
N LYS A 376 12.99 -14.45 15.96
CA LYS A 376 14.16 -13.56 16.09
C LYS A 376 14.92 -13.74 17.40
N GLY A 377 14.25 -13.55 18.54
CA GLY A 377 14.88 -13.67 19.86
C GLY A 377 15.44 -15.07 20.12
N GLY A 378 14.67 -16.11 19.76
CA GLY A 378 15.09 -17.51 19.94
C GLY A 378 16.31 -17.89 19.12
N TYR A 379 16.35 -17.44 17.86
CA TYR A 379 17.50 -17.65 16.97
C TYR A 379 18.79 -17.01 17.53
N TRP A 380 18.73 -15.74 17.90
CA TRP A 380 19.91 -15.02 18.38
C TRP A 380 20.39 -15.48 19.75
N LEU A 381 19.51 -15.99 20.61
CA LEU A 381 19.91 -16.69 21.84
C LEU A 381 20.69 -17.97 21.51
N ALA A 382 20.20 -18.78 20.56
CA ALA A 382 20.93 -19.95 20.09
C ALA A 382 22.27 -19.59 19.42
N ARG A 383 22.33 -18.44 18.74
CA ARG A 383 23.55 -17.90 18.13
C ARG A 383 24.60 -17.53 19.18
N ILE A 384 24.18 -16.95 20.30
CA ILE A 384 25.06 -16.68 21.46
C ILE A 384 25.59 -18.00 22.04
N ASP A 385 24.73 -19.01 22.21
CA ASP A 385 25.13 -20.34 22.67
C ASP A 385 26.17 -20.97 21.74
N GLU A 386 25.98 -20.86 20.42
CA GLU A 386 26.96 -21.34 19.41
C GLU A 386 28.30 -20.61 19.53
N ARG A 387 28.30 -19.27 19.62
CA ARG A 387 29.50 -18.45 19.77
C ARG A 387 30.24 -18.70 21.08
N GLY A 388 29.48 -18.95 22.15
CA GLY A 388 30.01 -19.29 23.48
C GLY A 388 30.43 -20.75 23.65
N GLY A 389 30.33 -21.58 22.59
CA GLY A 389 30.73 -23.00 22.63
C GLY A 389 29.72 -23.93 23.28
N ALA A 390 28.56 -23.45 23.69
CA ALA A 390 27.49 -24.25 24.31
C ALA A 390 26.69 -25.03 23.23
N ARG A 391 27.37 -25.88 22.45
CA ARG A 391 26.81 -26.57 21.26
C ARG A 391 25.48 -27.28 21.52
N PRO A 392 25.25 -28.03 22.62
CA PRO A 392 23.95 -28.66 22.87
C PRO A 392 22.81 -27.67 23.05
N ALA A 393 23.04 -26.54 23.74
CA ALA A 393 22.08 -25.47 23.93
C ALA A 393 21.77 -24.76 22.59
N ALA A 394 22.78 -24.50 21.76
CA ALA A 394 22.62 -23.94 20.43
C ALA A 394 21.74 -24.82 19.53
N ILE A 395 22.02 -26.13 19.49
CA ILE A 395 21.22 -27.10 18.71
C ILE A 395 19.76 -27.10 19.20
N ALA A 396 19.53 -27.16 20.51
CA ALA A 396 18.18 -27.11 21.07
C ALA A 396 17.45 -25.80 20.74
N GLY A 397 18.14 -24.66 20.78
CA GLY A 397 17.58 -23.35 20.43
C GLY A 397 17.21 -23.24 18.96
N TYR A 398 18.08 -23.66 18.05
CA TYR A 398 17.81 -23.69 16.62
C TYR A 398 16.68 -24.65 16.26
N THR A 399 16.64 -25.84 16.89
CA THR A 399 15.54 -26.81 16.70
C THR A 399 14.21 -26.19 17.08
N ARG A 400 14.13 -25.51 18.25
CA ARG A 400 12.90 -24.79 18.64
C ARG A 400 12.51 -23.71 17.64
N THR A 401 13.46 -22.93 17.14
CA THR A 401 13.17 -21.89 16.15
C THR A 401 12.55 -22.49 14.88
N VAL A 402 13.11 -23.60 14.37
CA VAL A 402 12.57 -24.30 13.19
C VAL A 402 11.18 -24.86 13.44
N THR A 403 10.93 -25.46 14.62
CA THR A 403 9.65 -26.11 14.91
C THR A 403 8.54 -25.13 15.27
N GLN A 404 8.86 -24.00 15.89
CA GLN A 404 7.87 -22.98 16.23
C GLN A 404 7.54 -22.02 15.08
N PHE A 405 8.50 -21.74 14.20
CA PHE A 405 8.37 -20.74 13.13
C PHE A 405 8.88 -21.27 11.77
N PRO A 406 8.39 -22.41 11.27
CA PRO A 406 9.03 -23.24 10.26
C PRO A 406 9.39 -22.54 8.95
N PHE A 407 8.73 -21.43 8.61
CA PHE A 407 8.91 -20.71 7.36
C PHE A 407 9.49 -19.30 7.55
N SER A 408 9.87 -18.92 8.78
CA SER A 408 10.46 -17.61 9.02
C SER A 408 11.91 -17.53 8.52
N TRP A 409 12.38 -16.31 8.28
CA TRP A 409 13.79 -16.03 7.98
C TRP A 409 14.74 -16.71 8.97
N TYR A 410 14.43 -16.60 10.26
CA TYR A 410 15.27 -17.18 11.31
C TYR A 410 15.20 -18.72 11.34
N ALA A 411 14.10 -19.32 10.93
CA ALA A 411 14.03 -20.77 10.76
C ALA A 411 14.88 -21.25 9.58
N LEU A 412 14.91 -20.51 8.46
CA LEU A 412 15.79 -20.82 7.32
C LEU A 412 17.26 -20.78 7.75
N LEU A 413 17.65 -19.75 8.48
CA LEU A 413 18.99 -19.64 9.05
C LEU A 413 19.29 -20.76 10.07
N ALA A 414 18.35 -21.06 10.97
CA ALA A 414 18.50 -22.11 11.98
C ALA A 414 18.68 -23.50 11.35
N ARG A 415 17.97 -23.79 10.24
CA ARG A 415 18.17 -25.01 9.47
C ARG A 415 19.60 -25.13 8.93
N ALA A 416 20.10 -24.05 8.34
CA ALA A 416 21.48 -24.00 7.84
C ALA A 416 22.51 -24.16 8.97
N ARG A 417 22.24 -23.59 10.15
CA ARG A 417 23.07 -23.75 11.36
C ARG A 417 23.10 -25.20 11.86
N LEU A 418 21.92 -25.83 11.97
CA LEU A 418 21.80 -27.24 12.36
C LEU A 418 22.59 -28.14 11.43
N ALA A 419 22.43 -27.95 10.11
CA ALA A 419 23.18 -28.70 9.09
C ALA A 419 24.70 -28.53 9.26
N ARG A 420 25.18 -27.29 9.45
CA ARG A 420 26.58 -26.98 9.68
C ARG A 420 27.13 -27.62 10.98
N LEU A 421 26.28 -27.68 12.01
CA LEU A 421 26.64 -28.33 13.27
C LEU A 421 26.54 -29.87 13.19
N GLY A 422 26.16 -30.47 12.05
CA GLY A 422 25.96 -31.90 11.93
C GLY A 422 24.82 -32.44 12.80
N ALA A 423 23.84 -31.59 13.14
CA ALA A 423 22.69 -31.95 13.94
C ALA A 423 21.48 -32.30 13.04
N PRO A 424 20.53 -33.12 13.52
CA PRO A 424 19.30 -33.39 12.81
C PRO A 424 18.53 -32.11 12.50
N VAL A 425 18.11 -31.94 11.24
CA VAL A 425 17.29 -30.80 10.81
C VAL A 425 15.83 -31.24 10.79
N PRO A 426 14.91 -30.61 11.56
CA PRO A 426 13.50 -30.95 11.52
C PRO A 426 12.93 -30.86 10.09
N PRO A 427 11.91 -31.68 9.75
CA PRO A 427 11.25 -31.58 8.45
C PRO A 427 10.76 -30.15 8.16
N PHE A 428 10.85 -29.74 6.89
CA PHE A 428 10.39 -28.41 6.49
C PHE A 428 8.87 -28.31 6.57
N GLY A 429 8.35 -27.22 7.13
CA GLY A 429 6.91 -26.99 7.22
C GLY A 429 6.22 -27.70 8.38
N THR A 430 6.96 -28.38 9.26
CA THR A 430 6.37 -28.94 10.48
C THR A 430 6.37 -27.92 11.60
N ALA A 431 5.18 -27.57 12.08
CA ALA A 431 4.99 -26.82 13.31
C ALA A 431 4.32 -27.72 14.35
N GLU A 432 4.42 -27.35 15.62
CA GLU A 432 3.58 -27.95 16.65
C GLU A 432 2.10 -27.75 16.29
N PRO A 433 1.22 -28.73 16.60
CA PRO A 433 -0.21 -28.60 16.31
C PRO A 433 -0.78 -27.37 17.02
N ALA A 434 -1.13 -26.37 16.26
CA ALA A 434 -1.81 -25.18 16.76
C ALA A 434 -3.27 -25.17 16.23
N PRO A 435 -4.19 -24.45 16.89
CA PRO A 435 -5.54 -24.28 16.39
C PRO A 435 -5.51 -23.72 14.96
N ARG A 436 -5.97 -24.49 13.99
CA ARG A 436 -6.07 -24.05 12.60
C ARG A 436 -7.26 -23.10 12.43
N GLY A 437 -7.21 -22.26 11.41
CA GLY A 437 -8.33 -21.44 11.00
C GLY A 437 -9.53 -22.25 10.46
N PRO A 438 -10.58 -21.59 9.97
CA PRO A 438 -11.76 -22.28 9.42
C PRO A 438 -11.34 -23.29 8.36
N LYS A 439 -11.86 -24.52 8.44
CA LYS A 439 -11.68 -25.50 7.38
C LYS A 439 -12.45 -25.04 6.15
N LEU A 440 -11.76 -24.82 5.04
CA LEU A 440 -12.40 -24.45 3.78
C LEU A 440 -13.17 -25.68 3.23
N ALA A 441 -14.37 -25.43 2.72
CA ALA A 441 -15.09 -26.48 2.01
C ALA A 441 -14.26 -26.99 0.83
N ALA A 442 -14.24 -28.30 0.62
CA ALA A 442 -13.45 -28.94 -0.44
C ALA A 442 -13.91 -28.48 -1.83
N THR A 443 -15.22 -28.27 -2.00
CA THR A 443 -15.84 -27.75 -3.22
C THR A 443 -16.59 -26.46 -2.92
N VAL A 444 -16.81 -25.66 -3.95
CA VAL A 444 -17.69 -24.49 -3.85
C VAL A 444 -19.14 -24.97 -3.73
N ASP A 445 -19.85 -24.48 -2.73
CA ASP A 445 -21.28 -24.78 -2.57
C ASP A 445 -22.09 -23.87 -3.51
N GLU A 446 -22.53 -24.41 -4.63
CA GLU A 446 -23.29 -23.67 -5.64
C GLU A 446 -24.67 -23.20 -5.15
N LEU A 447 -25.16 -23.69 -4.01
CA LEU A 447 -26.38 -23.12 -3.38
C LEU A 447 -26.13 -21.68 -2.95
N LEU A 448 -24.88 -21.34 -2.57
CA LEU A 448 -24.50 -19.96 -2.23
C LEU A 448 -24.48 -19.02 -3.45
N ALA A 449 -24.44 -19.54 -4.67
CA ALA A 449 -24.53 -18.76 -5.90
C ALA A 449 -25.90 -18.03 -6.03
N ASN A 450 -26.92 -18.48 -5.31
CA ASN A 450 -28.21 -17.82 -5.25
C ASN A 450 -28.22 -16.58 -4.34
N ASP A 451 -27.21 -16.40 -3.48
CA ASP A 451 -27.06 -15.16 -2.71
C ASP A 451 -26.90 -13.98 -3.66
N LEU A 452 -27.60 -12.87 -3.36
CA LEU A 452 -27.60 -11.69 -4.22
C LEU A 452 -26.18 -11.14 -4.48
N VAL A 453 -25.30 -11.18 -3.48
CA VAL A 453 -23.89 -10.71 -3.61
C VAL A 453 -23.15 -11.54 -4.65
N ILE A 454 -23.29 -12.86 -4.58
CA ILE A 454 -22.62 -13.77 -5.52
C ILE A 454 -23.21 -13.65 -6.92
N ARG A 455 -24.56 -13.58 -7.04
CA ARG A 455 -25.23 -13.40 -8.33
C ARG A 455 -24.80 -12.10 -9.02
N ARG A 456 -24.67 -11.00 -8.27
CA ARG A 456 -24.18 -9.72 -8.81
C ARG A 456 -22.73 -9.85 -9.28
N ALA A 457 -21.86 -10.42 -8.46
CA ALA A 457 -20.47 -10.67 -8.84
C ALA A 457 -20.35 -11.57 -10.06
N ASP A 458 -21.11 -12.67 -10.12
CA ASP A 458 -21.12 -13.60 -11.26
C ASP A 458 -21.57 -12.92 -12.57
N GLN A 459 -22.58 -12.03 -12.50
CA GLN A 459 -23.00 -11.25 -13.67
C GLN A 459 -21.94 -10.24 -14.12
N LEU A 460 -21.26 -9.57 -13.19
CA LEU A 460 -20.15 -8.66 -13.51
C LEU A 460 -18.97 -9.43 -14.12
N ILE A 461 -18.60 -10.57 -13.57
CA ILE A 461 -17.56 -11.46 -14.15
C ILE A 461 -17.94 -11.87 -15.59
N ALA A 462 -19.19 -12.29 -15.79
CA ALA A 462 -19.68 -12.72 -17.11
C ALA A 462 -19.73 -11.55 -18.12
N ALA A 463 -19.92 -10.32 -17.66
CA ALA A 463 -19.80 -9.11 -18.46
C ALA A 463 -18.33 -8.71 -18.76
N GLY A 464 -17.35 -9.38 -18.14
CA GLY A 464 -15.94 -9.01 -18.23
C GLY A 464 -15.55 -7.79 -17.37
N LEU A 465 -16.37 -7.48 -16.35
CA LEU A 465 -16.18 -6.38 -15.39
C LEU A 465 -15.61 -6.93 -14.09
N GLY A 466 -14.37 -7.45 -14.16
CA GLY A 466 -13.73 -8.14 -13.05
C GLY A 466 -13.40 -7.21 -11.87
N SER A 467 -12.99 -5.98 -12.14
CA SER A 467 -12.72 -4.97 -11.09
C SER A 467 -13.98 -4.69 -10.27
N GLU A 468 -15.08 -4.39 -10.96
CA GLU A 468 -16.39 -4.11 -10.35
C GLU A 468 -16.93 -5.31 -9.57
N ALA A 469 -16.68 -6.53 -10.08
CA ALA A 469 -17.01 -7.76 -9.37
C ALA A 469 -16.23 -7.91 -8.06
N GLY A 470 -14.93 -7.63 -8.09
CA GLY A 470 -14.07 -7.62 -6.91
C GLY A 470 -14.55 -6.61 -5.86
N ASP A 471 -14.93 -5.42 -6.29
CA ASP A 471 -15.46 -4.37 -5.42
C ASP A 471 -16.82 -4.74 -4.83
N GLU A 472 -17.71 -5.32 -5.64
CA GLU A 472 -19.02 -5.81 -5.17
C GLU A 472 -18.87 -6.86 -4.07
N LEU A 473 -17.97 -7.83 -4.26
CA LEU A 473 -17.65 -8.83 -3.25
C LEU A 473 -17.07 -8.18 -1.99
N SER A 474 -16.10 -7.28 -2.13
CA SER A 474 -15.38 -6.66 -1.01
C SER A 474 -16.32 -5.83 -0.12
N ARG A 475 -17.19 -5.01 -0.71
CA ARG A 475 -18.17 -4.22 0.04
C ARG A 475 -19.13 -5.09 0.88
N ASN A 476 -19.47 -6.27 0.38
CA ASN A 476 -20.48 -7.15 0.99
C ASN A 476 -19.87 -8.35 1.76
N GLU A 477 -18.56 -8.52 1.73
CA GLU A 477 -17.82 -9.66 2.27
C GLU A 477 -18.17 -9.98 3.73
N ARG A 478 -18.09 -8.97 4.59
CA ARG A 478 -18.39 -9.15 6.03
C ARG A 478 -19.81 -9.61 6.28
N ALA A 479 -20.77 -9.05 5.54
CA ALA A 479 -22.17 -9.41 5.66
C ALA A 479 -22.43 -10.83 5.12
N PHE A 480 -21.79 -11.20 4.02
CA PHE A 480 -21.86 -12.53 3.44
C PHE A 480 -21.27 -13.60 4.39
N LEU A 481 -20.06 -13.38 4.91
CA LEU A 481 -19.41 -14.27 5.87
C LEU A 481 -20.20 -14.44 7.19
N LYS A 482 -21.03 -13.45 7.55
CA LYS A 482 -21.87 -13.52 8.76
C LYS A 482 -23.16 -14.32 8.53
N ARG A 483 -23.67 -14.36 7.29
CA ARG A 483 -24.93 -15.05 6.96
C ARG A 483 -24.79 -16.54 6.70
N HIS A 484 -23.60 -16.98 6.25
CA HIS A 484 -23.37 -18.31 5.77
C HIS A 484 -22.32 -19.06 6.61
N ASP A 485 -22.26 -20.41 6.47
CA ASP A 485 -21.18 -21.20 7.05
C ASP A 485 -19.82 -20.66 6.59
N ARG A 486 -18.92 -20.44 7.53
CA ARG A 486 -17.65 -19.76 7.26
C ARG A 486 -16.77 -20.51 6.27
N GLY A 487 -16.73 -21.84 6.37
CA GLY A 487 -15.89 -22.66 5.48
C GLY A 487 -16.37 -22.62 4.03
N ALA A 488 -17.68 -22.75 3.80
CA ALA A 488 -18.31 -22.64 2.49
C ALA A 488 -18.26 -21.22 1.94
N ALA A 489 -18.54 -20.22 2.80
CA ALA A 489 -18.51 -18.81 2.40
C ALA A 489 -17.12 -18.34 1.97
N PHE A 490 -16.06 -18.68 2.72
CA PHE A 490 -14.69 -18.38 2.29
C PHE A 490 -14.34 -19.09 0.97
N ALA A 491 -14.71 -20.38 0.82
CA ALA A 491 -14.44 -21.10 -0.41
C ALA A 491 -15.10 -20.43 -1.64
N MET A 492 -16.34 -19.93 -1.47
CA MET A 492 -17.08 -19.19 -2.50
C MET A 492 -16.40 -17.86 -2.83
N LEU A 493 -16.09 -17.03 -1.82
CA LEU A 493 -15.46 -15.72 -2.02
C LEU A 493 -14.09 -15.85 -2.70
N LEU A 494 -13.25 -16.76 -2.22
CA LEU A 494 -11.91 -16.99 -2.79
C LEU A 494 -11.98 -17.42 -4.26
N ASP A 495 -12.98 -18.25 -4.62
CA ASP A 495 -13.20 -18.66 -6.00
C ASP A 495 -13.66 -17.48 -6.87
N ARG A 496 -14.65 -16.69 -6.42
CA ARG A 496 -15.20 -15.58 -7.20
C ARG A 496 -14.21 -14.43 -7.35
N TYR A 497 -13.41 -14.11 -6.33
CA TYR A 497 -12.33 -13.14 -6.47
C TYR A 497 -11.31 -13.56 -7.55
N ARG A 498 -10.90 -14.84 -7.56
CA ARG A 498 -9.97 -15.34 -8.59
C ARG A 498 -10.58 -15.27 -9.99
N LYS A 499 -11.86 -15.63 -10.15
CA LYS A 499 -12.59 -15.50 -11.42
C LYS A 499 -12.71 -14.05 -11.88
N ALA A 500 -12.77 -13.11 -10.95
CA ALA A 500 -12.72 -11.67 -11.18
C ALA A 500 -11.31 -11.15 -11.52
N GLY A 501 -10.27 -11.99 -11.51
CA GLY A 501 -8.88 -11.57 -11.72
C GLY A 501 -8.26 -10.85 -10.52
N ASN A 502 -8.94 -10.84 -9.37
CA ASN A 502 -8.45 -10.20 -8.15
C ASN A 502 -7.69 -11.22 -7.30
N PHE A 503 -6.36 -11.08 -7.21
CA PHE A 503 -5.49 -11.91 -6.37
C PHE A 503 -5.14 -11.27 -5.04
N TYR A 504 -5.30 -9.95 -4.94
CA TYR A 504 -5.02 -9.19 -3.72
C TYR A 504 -5.96 -9.59 -2.58
N ARG A 505 -7.28 -9.60 -2.83
CA ARG A 505 -8.25 -9.88 -1.76
C ARG A 505 -8.19 -11.32 -1.25
N PRO A 506 -8.09 -12.38 -2.09
CA PRO A 506 -7.82 -13.74 -1.63
C PRO A 506 -6.58 -13.87 -0.76
N TRP A 507 -5.48 -13.19 -1.15
CA TRP A 507 -4.27 -13.15 -0.33
C TRP A 507 -4.53 -12.55 1.04
N MET A 508 -5.17 -11.37 1.12
CA MET A 508 -5.53 -10.72 2.38
C MET A 508 -6.41 -11.60 3.27
N LEU A 509 -7.42 -12.24 2.69
CA LEU A 509 -8.30 -13.14 3.42
C LEU A 509 -7.54 -14.36 3.95
N ALA A 510 -6.69 -14.97 3.13
CA ALA A 510 -5.90 -16.12 3.56
C ALA A 510 -4.96 -15.76 4.71
N VAL A 511 -4.25 -14.64 4.64
CA VAL A 511 -3.35 -14.18 5.71
C VAL A 511 -4.12 -13.84 6.99
N SER A 512 -5.32 -13.24 6.86
CA SER A 512 -6.08 -12.76 8.02
C SER A 512 -6.90 -13.85 8.72
N TYR A 513 -7.35 -14.88 7.98
CA TYR A 513 -8.35 -15.82 8.49
C TYR A 513 -7.91 -17.29 8.49
N SER A 514 -6.75 -17.65 7.91
CA SER A 514 -6.24 -19.02 7.91
C SER A 514 -5.85 -19.54 9.31
N GLY A 515 -5.77 -18.64 10.30
CA GLY A 515 -5.22 -18.99 11.62
C GLY A 515 -3.79 -19.48 11.48
N SER A 516 -3.47 -20.63 12.09
CA SER A 516 -2.14 -21.27 12.01
C SER A 516 -1.99 -22.22 10.80
N ALA A 517 -2.94 -22.25 9.85
CA ALA A 517 -2.82 -23.13 8.70
C ALA A 517 -1.60 -22.84 7.81
N LEU A 518 -1.11 -21.58 7.81
CA LEU A 518 0.09 -21.15 7.09
C LEU A 518 1.40 -21.35 7.88
N ASP A 519 1.32 -21.80 9.12
CA ASP A 519 2.49 -22.11 9.97
C ASP A 519 2.85 -23.60 9.94
N GLY A 520 1.93 -24.45 9.44
CA GLY A 520 2.11 -25.88 9.29
C GLY A 520 2.29 -26.32 7.82
N PRO A 521 2.32 -27.63 7.57
CA PRO A 521 2.46 -28.16 6.22
C PRO A 521 1.25 -27.79 5.35
N ALA A 522 1.50 -27.65 4.04
CA ALA A 522 0.47 -27.43 3.04
C ALA A 522 -0.25 -28.76 2.72
N ASP A 523 -0.82 -29.42 3.74
CA ASP A 523 -1.60 -30.65 3.61
C ASP A 523 -2.96 -30.39 2.93
N ALA A 524 -3.75 -31.45 2.72
CA ALA A 524 -5.03 -31.36 2.02
C ALA A 524 -5.98 -30.30 2.62
N ASP A 525 -6.01 -30.14 3.94
CA ASP A 525 -6.88 -29.17 4.63
C ASP A 525 -6.36 -27.75 4.55
N ALA A 526 -5.04 -27.57 4.61
CA ALA A 526 -4.39 -26.25 4.55
C ALA A 526 -4.10 -25.78 3.12
N ARG A 527 -4.02 -26.70 2.14
CA ARG A 527 -3.57 -26.44 0.77
C ARG A 527 -4.25 -25.23 0.13
N ARG A 528 -5.55 -25.13 0.25
CA ARG A 528 -6.31 -24.01 -0.33
C ARG A 528 -6.00 -22.68 0.32
N TRP A 529 -5.72 -22.63 1.63
CA TRP A 529 -5.22 -21.44 2.30
C TRP A 529 -3.85 -21.04 1.76
N TRP A 530 -2.94 -22.01 1.62
CA TRP A 530 -1.62 -21.80 1.06
C TRP A 530 -1.67 -21.24 -0.36
N GLU A 531 -2.47 -21.84 -1.24
CA GLU A 531 -2.61 -21.41 -2.64
C GLU A 531 -3.22 -20.00 -2.78
N ASN A 532 -4.05 -19.56 -1.83
CA ASN A 532 -4.56 -18.20 -1.82
C ASN A 532 -3.60 -17.20 -1.15
N ALA A 533 -2.83 -17.62 -0.14
CA ALA A 533 -1.78 -16.81 0.47
C ALA A 533 -0.54 -16.63 -0.41
N TYR A 534 -0.27 -17.61 -1.29
CA TYR A 534 0.85 -17.67 -2.23
C TYR A 534 0.36 -18.02 -3.64
N PRO A 535 -0.50 -17.19 -4.27
CA PRO A 535 -1.06 -17.51 -5.58
C PRO A 535 -0.02 -17.41 -6.68
N ARG A 536 -0.15 -18.24 -7.73
CA ARG A 536 0.50 -18.03 -9.03
C ARG A 536 -0.30 -17.03 -9.86
N ALA A 537 -0.36 -15.78 -9.36
CA ALA A 537 -1.06 -14.70 -10.05
C ALA A 537 -0.38 -14.38 -11.39
N TYR A 538 -1.16 -14.08 -12.42
CA TYR A 538 -0.64 -13.73 -13.75
C TYR A 538 0.32 -14.79 -14.33
N ARG A 539 0.03 -16.05 -14.09
CA ARG A 539 0.92 -17.17 -14.36
C ARG A 539 1.44 -17.19 -15.80
N GLU A 540 0.59 -17.01 -16.78
CA GLU A 540 0.96 -17.02 -18.20
C GLU A 540 1.97 -15.93 -18.54
N LEU A 541 1.80 -14.73 -17.97
CA LEU A 541 2.74 -13.62 -18.14
C LEU A 541 4.08 -13.86 -17.45
N ILE A 542 4.06 -14.47 -16.26
CA ILE A 542 5.30 -14.84 -15.57
C ILE A 542 6.04 -15.91 -16.38
N GLU A 543 5.37 -16.97 -16.83
CA GLU A 543 5.98 -18.01 -17.68
C GLU A 543 6.55 -17.44 -18.99
N GLN A 544 5.87 -16.45 -19.57
CA GLN A 544 6.34 -15.76 -20.78
C GLN A 544 7.61 -14.92 -20.56
N TYR A 545 7.72 -14.23 -19.45
CA TYR A 545 8.74 -13.20 -19.27
C TYR A 545 9.84 -13.52 -18.25
N GLN A 546 9.69 -14.52 -17.38
CA GLN A 546 10.68 -14.80 -16.32
C GLN A 546 12.07 -15.10 -16.84
N ALA A 547 12.18 -15.69 -18.04
CA ALA A 547 13.46 -15.99 -18.68
C ALA A 547 14.26 -14.75 -19.08
N LEU A 548 13.63 -13.58 -19.25
CA LEU A 548 14.33 -12.32 -19.61
C LEU A 548 15.39 -11.92 -18.58
N GLY A 549 15.19 -12.25 -17.32
CA GLY A 549 16.15 -12.03 -16.24
C GLY A 549 16.73 -13.32 -15.67
N ALA A 550 16.45 -14.49 -16.28
CA ALA A 550 16.79 -15.81 -15.74
C ALA A 550 16.36 -15.97 -14.26
N ASN A 551 15.16 -15.50 -13.95
CA ASN A 551 14.62 -15.58 -12.60
C ASN A 551 14.33 -17.05 -12.22
N PRO A 552 14.73 -17.51 -11.02
CA PRO A 552 14.33 -18.81 -10.54
C PRO A 552 12.82 -18.87 -10.27
N GLU A 553 12.25 -20.06 -10.46
CA GLU A 553 10.80 -20.29 -10.23
C GLU A 553 10.40 -19.83 -8.83
N GLY A 554 9.32 -19.06 -8.73
CA GLY A 554 8.82 -18.51 -7.46
C GLY A 554 9.41 -17.15 -7.06
N TYR A 555 10.52 -16.70 -7.63
CA TYR A 555 11.18 -15.48 -7.18
C TYR A 555 10.37 -14.21 -7.54
N LEU A 556 9.88 -14.10 -8.78
CA LEU A 556 9.04 -12.97 -9.19
C LEU A 556 7.73 -12.89 -8.39
N TYR A 557 7.10 -14.04 -8.11
CA TYR A 557 5.93 -14.07 -7.23
C TYR A 557 6.24 -13.57 -5.82
N SER A 558 7.44 -13.87 -5.31
CA SER A 558 7.87 -13.47 -3.96
C SER A 558 8.05 -11.96 -3.85
N ILE A 559 8.59 -11.34 -4.90
CA ILE A 559 8.70 -9.88 -5.04
C ILE A 559 7.30 -9.27 -5.18
N MET A 560 6.50 -9.73 -6.16
CA MET A 560 5.14 -9.22 -6.41
C MET A 560 4.26 -9.24 -5.16
N ARG A 561 4.33 -10.35 -4.40
CA ARG A 561 3.60 -10.48 -3.13
C ARG A 561 4.02 -9.44 -2.09
N LYS A 562 5.31 -9.08 -2.05
CA LYS A 562 5.85 -8.11 -1.09
C LYS A 562 5.62 -6.66 -1.56
N GLU A 563 5.65 -6.41 -2.85
CA GLU A 563 5.48 -5.08 -3.44
C GLU A 563 4.01 -4.63 -3.41
N SER A 564 3.18 -5.25 -4.21
CA SER A 564 1.79 -4.83 -4.44
C SER A 564 0.74 -5.74 -3.80
N GLY A 565 1.14 -6.91 -3.25
CA GLY A 565 0.17 -7.95 -2.90
C GLY A 565 -0.68 -8.40 -4.10
N PHE A 566 -0.11 -8.35 -5.31
CA PHE A 566 -0.77 -8.69 -6.59
C PHE A 566 -1.78 -7.64 -7.09
N ASN A 567 -1.77 -6.41 -6.57
CA ASN A 567 -2.59 -5.32 -7.06
C ASN A 567 -1.91 -4.62 -8.25
N PRO A 568 -2.47 -4.67 -9.47
CA PRO A 568 -1.85 -4.03 -10.64
C PRO A 568 -1.94 -2.52 -10.62
N HIS A 569 -2.82 -1.94 -9.79
CA HIS A 569 -3.05 -0.50 -9.68
C HIS A 569 -2.35 0.14 -8.47
N ASP A 570 -1.45 -0.59 -7.83
CA ASP A 570 -0.75 -0.07 -6.66
C ASP A 570 0.24 1.04 -7.04
N LEU A 571 0.21 2.12 -6.26
CA LEU A 571 1.08 3.29 -6.40
C LEU A 571 1.70 3.63 -5.06
N SER A 572 3.02 3.59 -4.99
CA SER A 572 3.73 3.98 -3.78
C SER A 572 3.94 5.49 -3.69
N TYR A 573 4.21 5.98 -2.49
CA TYR A 573 4.61 7.37 -2.25
C TYR A 573 5.94 7.77 -2.96
N ALA A 574 6.69 6.81 -3.48
CA ALA A 574 7.95 7.02 -4.22
C ALA A 574 7.75 6.87 -5.75
N ASP A 575 6.51 6.95 -6.22
CA ASP A 575 6.13 6.80 -7.63
C ASP A 575 6.48 5.41 -8.22
N ALA A 576 6.56 4.38 -7.36
CA ALA A 576 6.66 3.01 -7.83
C ALA A 576 5.25 2.48 -8.17
N GLN A 577 5.10 1.82 -9.32
CA GLN A 577 3.81 1.56 -9.95
C GLN A 577 3.62 0.08 -10.31
N GLY A 578 2.40 -0.39 -10.12
CA GLY A 578 1.93 -1.69 -10.60
C GLY A 578 2.44 -2.90 -9.82
N LEU A 579 2.30 -4.08 -10.40
CA LEU A 579 2.51 -5.37 -9.75
C LEU A 579 3.87 -5.54 -9.08
N LEU A 580 4.94 -5.13 -9.75
CA LEU A 580 6.33 -5.22 -9.29
C LEU A 580 6.87 -3.86 -8.83
N GLN A 581 6.00 -2.87 -8.62
CA GLN A 581 6.34 -1.53 -8.12
C GLN A 581 7.56 -0.93 -8.83
N MET A 582 7.48 -0.91 -10.15
CA MET A 582 8.55 -0.39 -10.99
C MET A 582 8.53 1.15 -11.00
N ILE A 583 9.72 1.75 -10.76
CA ILE A 583 9.88 3.21 -10.81
C ILE A 583 9.99 3.65 -12.28
N PRO A 584 9.28 4.71 -12.74
CA PRO A 584 9.30 5.18 -14.13
C PRO A 584 10.70 5.42 -14.70
N ALA A 585 11.59 6.04 -13.92
CA ALA A 585 12.98 6.29 -14.35
C ALA A 585 13.77 5.00 -14.59
N THR A 586 13.60 3.99 -13.74
CA THR A 586 14.20 2.65 -13.90
C THR A 586 13.61 1.95 -15.10
N THR A 587 12.27 1.95 -15.23
CA THR A 587 11.57 1.31 -16.35
C THR A 587 11.98 1.89 -17.70
N ARG A 588 12.19 3.21 -17.79
CA ARG A 588 12.69 3.85 -19.03
C ARG A 588 14.03 3.27 -19.48
N ARG A 589 14.93 3.00 -18.54
CA ARG A 589 16.26 2.42 -18.82
C ARG A 589 16.14 0.94 -19.22
N VAL A 590 15.29 0.19 -18.51
CA VAL A 590 14.99 -1.21 -18.82
C VAL A 590 14.35 -1.35 -20.20
N ALA A 591 13.37 -0.52 -20.53
CA ALA A 591 12.72 -0.51 -21.84
C ALA A 591 13.73 -0.30 -22.97
N LYS A 592 14.73 0.60 -22.76
CA LYS A 592 15.83 0.79 -23.71
C LYS A 592 16.68 -0.49 -23.88
N GLN A 593 16.95 -1.21 -22.81
CA GLN A 593 17.72 -2.48 -22.87
C GLN A 593 16.91 -3.56 -23.61
N LEU A 594 15.62 -3.64 -23.36
CA LEU A 594 14.71 -4.57 -24.01
C LEU A 594 14.32 -4.16 -25.44
N GLN A 595 14.71 -2.96 -25.91
CA GLN A 595 14.34 -2.39 -27.21
C GLN A 595 12.82 -2.30 -27.42
N ILE A 596 12.09 -1.99 -26.33
CA ILE A 596 10.63 -1.79 -26.35
C ILE A 596 10.28 -0.31 -26.11
N PRO A 597 9.14 0.17 -26.60
CA PRO A 597 8.69 1.54 -26.32
C PRO A 597 8.52 1.77 -24.81
N TYR A 598 8.98 2.92 -24.34
CA TYR A 598 8.73 3.36 -22.98
C TYR A 598 7.45 4.18 -22.92
N ASP A 599 6.51 3.74 -22.09
CA ASP A 599 5.28 4.47 -21.76
C ASP A 599 4.98 4.32 -20.26
N PRO A 600 5.04 5.40 -19.46
CA PRO A 600 4.77 5.33 -18.04
C PRO A 600 3.33 4.95 -17.71
N GLY A 601 2.35 5.29 -18.55
CA GLY A 601 0.95 4.91 -18.39
C GLY A 601 0.73 3.40 -18.41
N ARG A 602 1.60 2.67 -19.09
CA ARG A 602 1.55 1.20 -19.17
C ARG A 602 2.11 0.48 -17.95
N LEU A 603 2.68 1.18 -16.98
CA LEU A 603 3.18 0.55 -15.76
C LEU A 603 2.09 -0.12 -14.91
N TYR A 604 0.83 0.24 -15.12
CA TYR A 604 -0.32 -0.44 -14.53
C TYR A 604 -0.83 -1.64 -15.36
N GLU A 605 -0.33 -1.82 -16.59
CA GLU A 605 -0.62 -3.00 -17.40
C GLU A 605 0.22 -4.20 -16.90
N PRO A 606 -0.41 -5.32 -16.47
CA PRO A 606 0.31 -6.47 -15.95
C PRO A 606 1.42 -6.98 -16.87
N ALA A 607 1.15 -7.09 -18.18
CA ALA A 607 2.13 -7.59 -19.15
C ALA A 607 3.38 -6.71 -19.23
N TYR A 608 3.21 -5.39 -19.33
CA TYR A 608 4.33 -4.45 -19.43
C TYR A 608 5.14 -4.37 -18.12
N ASN A 609 4.44 -4.34 -16.98
CA ASN A 609 5.06 -4.31 -15.67
C ASN A 609 5.89 -5.57 -15.39
N ILE A 610 5.32 -6.77 -15.67
CA ILE A 610 6.00 -8.05 -15.50
C ILE A 610 7.17 -8.16 -16.48
N GLN A 611 7.02 -7.78 -17.73
CA GLN A 611 8.10 -7.83 -18.73
C GLN A 611 9.33 -7.02 -18.27
N THR A 612 9.11 -5.76 -17.90
CA THR A 612 10.20 -4.86 -17.49
C THR A 612 10.78 -5.24 -16.14
N GLY A 613 9.92 -5.60 -15.18
CA GLY A 613 10.32 -6.02 -13.84
C GLY A 613 11.09 -7.34 -13.86
N SER A 614 10.67 -8.32 -14.67
CA SER A 614 11.36 -9.62 -14.80
C SER A 614 12.82 -9.45 -15.22
N TRP A 615 13.06 -8.62 -16.22
CA TRP A 615 14.42 -8.32 -16.66
C TRP A 615 15.26 -7.71 -15.53
N TYR A 616 14.75 -6.64 -14.90
CA TYR A 616 15.52 -5.88 -13.91
C TYR A 616 15.79 -6.68 -12.63
N ILE A 617 14.77 -7.34 -12.08
CA ILE A 617 14.86 -8.15 -10.87
C ILE A 617 15.86 -9.29 -11.05
N GLY A 618 15.80 -9.99 -12.19
CA GLY A 618 16.70 -11.10 -12.47
C GLY A 618 18.15 -10.64 -12.64
N HIS A 619 18.39 -9.52 -13.31
CA HIS A 619 19.73 -8.96 -13.45
C HIS A 619 20.33 -8.51 -12.11
N LEU A 620 19.49 -7.95 -11.21
CA LEU A 620 19.95 -7.65 -9.84
C LEU A 620 20.30 -8.92 -9.06
N LEU A 621 19.51 -9.98 -9.19
CA LEU A 621 19.82 -11.25 -8.55
C LEU A 621 21.15 -11.84 -9.08
N GLN A 622 21.36 -11.81 -10.40
CA GLN A 622 22.60 -12.27 -11.02
C GLN A 622 23.80 -11.39 -10.64
N LYS A 623 23.61 -10.07 -10.55
CA LYS A 623 24.63 -9.14 -10.10
C LYS A 623 25.24 -9.59 -8.77
N PHE A 624 24.43 -10.05 -7.84
CA PHE A 624 24.85 -10.56 -6.53
C PHE A 624 24.93 -12.10 -6.48
N LYS A 625 25.30 -12.75 -7.59
CA LYS A 625 25.59 -14.20 -7.66
C LYS A 625 24.46 -15.11 -7.19
N GLY A 626 23.21 -14.71 -7.42
CA GLY A 626 22.05 -15.50 -7.04
C GLY A 626 21.69 -15.47 -5.54
N GLN A 627 22.34 -14.62 -4.75
CA GLN A 627 22.07 -14.47 -3.33
C GLN A 627 20.69 -13.78 -3.12
N VAL A 628 19.66 -14.59 -2.87
CA VAL A 628 18.26 -14.14 -2.80
C VAL A 628 18.06 -12.92 -1.88
N PRO A 629 18.51 -12.90 -0.60
CA PRO A 629 18.31 -11.74 0.26
C PRO A 629 19.01 -10.49 -0.26
N ILE A 630 20.22 -10.63 -0.82
CA ILE A 630 21.02 -9.49 -1.30
C ILE A 630 20.43 -8.94 -2.60
N GLY A 631 20.04 -9.81 -3.53
CA GLY A 631 19.32 -9.42 -4.75
C GLY A 631 18.00 -8.70 -4.44
N ALA A 632 17.22 -9.22 -3.49
CA ALA A 632 16.01 -8.57 -3.02
C ALA A 632 16.28 -7.19 -2.40
N GLY A 633 17.28 -7.09 -1.51
CA GLY A 633 17.69 -5.80 -0.94
C GLY A 633 18.10 -4.78 -1.99
N SER A 634 18.76 -5.24 -3.04
CA SER A 634 19.18 -4.42 -4.18
C SER A 634 18.00 -3.88 -4.98
N PHE A 635 16.92 -4.65 -5.12
CA PHE A 635 15.69 -4.17 -5.76
C PHE A 635 15.01 -3.07 -4.93
N ASN A 636 14.96 -3.23 -3.61
CA ASN A 636 14.28 -2.28 -2.70
C ASN A 636 15.05 -0.95 -2.51
N SER A 637 16.37 -1.02 -2.33
CA SER A 637 17.19 0.18 -2.01
C SER A 637 18.06 0.68 -3.16
N GLY A 638 18.07 -0.04 -4.27
CA GLY A 638 19.00 0.15 -5.35
C GLY A 638 20.33 -0.61 -5.14
N PRO A 639 21.05 -0.94 -6.22
CA PRO A 639 22.27 -1.74 -6.14
C PRO A 639 23.45 -1.02 -5.47
N ARG A 640 23.59 0.29 -5.62
CA ARG A 640 24.72 1.05 -5.07
C ARG A 640 24.82 1.01 -3.54
N PRO A 641 23.77 1.25 -2.76
CA PRO A 641 23.81 1.05 -1.31
C PRO A 641 24.18 -0.39 -0.94
N VAL A 642 23.62 -1.38 -1.63
CA VAL A 642 23.88 -2.80 -1.32
C VAL A 642 25.33 -3.17 -1.60
N MET A 643 25.95 -2.68 -2.70
CA MET A 643 27.38 -2.85 -2.97
C MET A 643 28.22 -2.32 -1.80
N LYS A 644 27.95 -1.11 -1.32
CA LYS A 644 28.63 -0.55 -0.14
C LYS A 644 28.49 -1.44 1.10
N TRP A 645 27.32 -1.99 1.34
CA TRP A 645 27.12 -2.90 2.48
C TRP A 645 27.83 -4.23 2.30
N VAL A 646 27.88 -4.76 1.08
CA VAL A 646 28.68 -5.96 0.76
C VAL A 646 30.16 -5.69 0.99
N ASP A 647 30.68 -4.55 0.56
CA ASP A 647 32.09 -4.16 0.79
C ASP A 647 32.39 -4.00 2.29
N GLN A 648 31.45 -3.43 3.05
CA GLN A 648 31.62 -3.10 4.47
C GLN A 648 31.39 -4.30 5.41
N TYR A 649 30.41 -5.13 5.11
CA TYR A 649 29.92 -6.18 6.02
C TYR A 649 29.99 -7.59 5.41
N GLY A 650 30.43 -7.76 4.16
CA GLY A 650 30.40 -9.04 3.47
C GLY A 650 31.35 -10.10 4.06
N ASP A 651 32.25 -9.74 4.98
CA ASP A 651 33.03 -10.69 5.79
C ASP A 651 32.23 -11.35 6.91
N ARG A 652 31.03 -10.83 7.17
CA ARG A 652 30.10 -11.39 8.14
C ARG A 652 29.27 -12.49 7.51
N GLU A 653 28.73 -13.36 8.36
CA GLU A 653 27.71 -14.30 7.90
C GLU A 653 26.40 -13.57 7.58
N ILE A 654 25.55 -14.18 6.74
CA ILE A 654 24.36 -13.53 6.17
C ILE A 654 23.38 -13.06 7.25
N ASP A 655 23.28 -13.75 8.40
CA ASP A 655 22.46 -13.34 9.52
C ASP A 655 22.93 -12.01 10.12
N GLU A 656 24.24 -11.87 10.38
CA GLU A 656 24.84 -10.63 10.88
C GLU A 656 24.79 -9.53 9.80
N PHE A 657 25.11 -9.88 8.54
CA PHE A 657 25.06 -8.95 7.41
C PHE A 657 23.70 -8.29 7.28
N VAL A 658 22.61 -9.08 7.25
CA VAL A 658 21.25 -8.55 7.08
C VAL A 658 20.86 -7.64 8.25
N GLU A 659 21.25 -7.96 9.49
CA GLU A 659 20.94 -7.12 10.65
C GLU A 659 21.74 -5.81 10.68
N LEU A 660 22.89 -5.75 10.01
CA LEU A 660 23.71 -4.55 9.89
C LEU A 660 23.29 -3.63 8.73
N VAL A 661 22.37 -4.06 7.87
CA VAL A 661 21.77 -3.18 6.85
C VAL A 661 21.08 -2.00 7.53
N PRO A 662 21.53 -0.74 7.32
CA PRO A 662 21.05 0.40 8.10
C PRO A 662 19.61 0.80 7.77
N TYR A 663 19.11 0.43 6.57
CA TYR A 663 17.74 0.75 6.16
C TYR A 663 16.77 -0.33 6.66
N THR A 664 16.01 -0.03 7.71
CA THR A 664 15.06 -0.97 8.30
C THR A 664 14.10 -1.57 7.26
N GLN A 665 13.56 -0.74 6.36
CA GLN A 665 12.68 -1.21 5.30
C GLN A 665 13.37 -2.26 4.41
N THR A 666 14.61 -2.02 4.01
CA THR A 666 15.38 -2.95 3.15
C THR A 666 15.73 -4.23 3.88
N ARG A 667 16.13 -4.13 5.15
CA ARG A 667 16.39 -5.30 6.01
C ARG A 667 15.17 -6.22 6.11
N GLU A 668 14.00 -5.65 6.40
CA GLU A 668 12.74 -6.40 6.46
C GLU A 668 12.33 -6.95 5.07
N TYR A 669 12.62 -6.21 4.02
CA TYR A 669 12.36 -6.63 2.65
C TYR A 669 13.19 -7.87 2.28
N MET A 670 14.50 -7.86 2.56
CA MET A 670 15.41 -8.99 2.34
C MET A 670 14.88 -10.28 2.98
N LYS A 671 14.46 -10.18 4.26
CA LYS A 671 13.91 -11.30 5.02
C LYS A 671 12.59 -11.80 4.42
N LYS A 672 11.64 -10.89 4.19
CA LYS A 672 10.29 -11.24 3.71
C LYS A 672 10.28 -11.82 2.30
N VAL A 673 11.08 -11.30 1.38
CA VAL A 673 11.20 -11.87 0.04
C VAL A 673 11.80 -13.27 0.10
N THR A 674 12.82 -13.48 0.95
CA THR A 674 13.45 -14.80 1.12
C THR A 674 12.47 -15.82 1.74
N GLU A 675 11.69 -15.42 2.76
CA GLU A 675 10.61 -16.24 3.32
C GLU A 675 9.55 -16.61 2.26
N ASN A 676 9.11 -15.64 1.47
CA ASN A 676 8.16 -15.87 0.40
C ASN A 676 8.72 -16.85 -0.64
N PHE A 677 9.98 -16.65 -1.04
CA PHE A 677 10.64 -17.51 -2.01
C PHE A 677 10.72 -18.98 -1.52
N ALA A 678 11.14 -19.17 -0.27
CA ALA A 678 11.14 -20.50 0.34
C ALA A 678 9.76 -21.15 0.35
N ARG A 679 8.69 -20.37 0.62
CA ARG A 679 7.31 -20.87 0.61
C ARG A 679 6.82 -21.21 -0.80
N TYR A 680 7.16 -20.43 -1.82
CA TYR A 680 6.83 -20.75 -3.22
C TYR A 680 7.55 -22.02 -3.69
N GLN A 681 8.84 -22.16 -3.40
CA GLN A 681 9.64 -23.36 -3.71
C GLN A 681 9.01 -24.61 -3.03
N TYR A 682 8.65 -24.50 -1.75
CA TYR A 682 8.00 -25.59 -1.01
C TYR A 682 6.64 -25.96 -1.60
N LEU A 683 5.78 -24.99 -1.85
CA LEU A 683 4.40 -25.22 -2.24
C LEU A 683 4.26 -25.78 -3.66
N TYR A 684 5.07 -25.28 -4.58
CA TYR A 684 4.89 -25.56 -6.02
C TYR A 684 5.98 -26.42 -6.64
N GLU A 685 7.20 -26.38 -6.09
CA GLU A 685 8.33 -27.14 -6.62
C GLU A 685 8.71 -28.34 -5.75
N ALA A 686 8.05 -28.53 -4.61
CA ALA A 686 8.43 -29.52 -3.61
C ALA A 686 9.92 -29.42 -3.22
N LYS A 687 10.52 -28.22 -3.33
CA LYS A 687 11.91 -27.95 -3.00
C LYS A 687 12.03 -27.25 -1.66
N ILE A 688 13.05 -27.63 -0.89
CA ILE A 688 13.40 -26.94 0.34
C ILE A 688 14.49 -25.93 0.00
N TYR A 689 14.18 -24.64 0.21
CA TYR A 689 15.17 -23.58 0.04
C TYR A 689 16.19 -23.64 1.18
N GLU A 690 17.45 -23.79 0.84
CA GLU A 690 18.58 -23.77 1.78
C GLU A 690 19.25 -22.40 1.73
N GLN A 691 19.17 -21.65 2.84
CA GLN A 691 19.78 -20.33 2.93
C GLN A 691 21.29 -20.46 3.18
N PRO A 692 22.16 -20.00 2.26
CA PRO A 692 23.60 -19.96 2.50
C PRO A 692 23.94 -19.04 3.68
N LEU A 693 24.85 -19.48 4.56
CA LEU A 693 25.31 -18.69 5.70
C LEU A 693 26.43 -17.71 5.35
N VAL A 694 27.19 -18.01 4.31
CA VAL A 694 28.31 -17.18 3.85
C VAL A 694 27.83 -16.18 2.82
N VAL A 695 28.25 -14.92 2.94
CA VAL A 695 28.05 -13.89 1.93
C VAL A 695 29.13 -14.02 0.88
N ASP A 696 28.76 -14.16 -0.40
CA ASP A 696 29.72 -13.98 -1.51
C ASP A 696 29.89 -12.48 -1.74
N LYS A 697 31.10 -11.98 -1.48
CA LYS A 697 31.43 -10.56 -1.63
C LYS A 697 31.66 -10.12 -3.08
N HIS A 698 31.73 -11.08 -4.01
CA HIS A 698 31.93 -10.77 -5.42
C HIS A 698 30.56 -10.42 -6.06
N TYR A 699 30.46 -9.24 -6.60
CA TYR A 699 29.34 -8.84 -7.44
C TYR A 699 29.79 -8.47 -8.84
N LEU A 700 28.88 -8.52 -9.81
CA LEU A 700 29.20 -8.15 -11.18
C LEU A 700 29.31 -6.63 -11.29
N ASP A 701 30.43 -6.13 -11.79
CA ASP A 701 30.56 -4.72 -12.17
C ASP A 701 29.97 -4.52 -13.57
N ASP A 702 28.65 -4.54 -13.63
CA ASP A 702 27.89 -4.27 -14.83
C ASP A 702 27.26 -2.86 -14.80
N ARG A 703 27.06 -2.28 -15.98
CA ARG A 703 26.41 -0.99 -16.16
C ARG A 703 24.93 -1.10 -16.48
N LEU A 704 24.38 -2.31 -16.48
CA LEU A 704 22.98 -2.57 -16.84
C LEU A 704 22.03 -2.36 -15.65
N THR A 705 22.56 -2.60 -14.42
CA THR A 705 21.84 -2.40 -13.16
C THR A 705 22.36 -1.15 -12.44
N TYR A 706 21.56 -0.14 -12.28
CA TYR A 706 21.96 1.18 -11.80
C TYR A 706 21.15 1.66 -10.59
#